data_a9729b5faf6f668fc99bb3802af4f5e1
#
_entry.id   a9729b5faf6f668fc99bb3802af4f5e1
#
_cell.length_a   1.000
_cell.length_b   1.000
_cell.length_c   1.000
_cell.angle_alpha   90.00
_cell.angle_beta   90.00
_cell.angle_gamma   90.00
#
_symmetry.space_group_name_H-M   'P 1'
#
loop_
_entity.id
_entity.type
_entity.pdbx_description
1 polymer ?
#
loop_
_entity_poly.entity_id
_entity_poly.type
_entity_poly.pdbx_seq_one_letter_code
_entity_poly.pdbx_strand_id
1 'polypeptide(L)'
;MGKLKSGFNSSRNKMKLKAIRKGQLRRTFCRNLELDHPYASNFRTTPDISNVIHEEVIDEDDINITPDTDEWRKGRRVIELGVLADNLDCKLCGLPLHLKHAVKINECGLGSILKIMCMNRNCNHLNNVPTGKRHGRIWDINSKVALAAIHIGLGEHQLNAFLSILNMPTVSHKMFDQRSKEVGEVLESLAEESMVEWTEKEKTLTKECGGDESITVCVDAGWQKRGSGRAYDSLTGHCSMIGSKSRKIIGYKWRSKTCRICEVASRKGKIPKIHQCRKNFGGSAKAMEPDIVIDLVREARLKGTNICTIVGDEDSTTIARIRSNVDKDIKKLSDSNHMKKTLGKKLYDLKNKHQSLSTKVINYVIKCFNFLVAQGKGQPEKICKSLPALAKHPFGDHSDCHTDWCRFIEETGMKYRSLPYGKPLSDKSLQASLQQIFSSYAEHSNKLANLESTQGNESFNKTVASKAPKSKHYGGSGSLGYRIAASVVQKNRGQIYTVDANVSAGLSPGVHTKKLFTLRDLQAKKRKAIAVTKKAKLHRIQLKSKRHQNTSSCEVREGVCYEESTALGIEQDITEIPAPVQTVTNQSMPPNLCRIYFDIEATGLSRTSHILQLSAKRDEEMYNSFVLPSCQVTPKAAEITGITFENGQLLFKGNVMPAVGIKKCLNDFISFLDKSHNNVIIGHNICNYDCMVLYTALEKCSLLDKFMTSISGFVDTLLLFKSSHPGLSSYSQPNLFQTLLGQTYDAHRADEDVDALYTLVNKTVVDNCHFEKTYLSKKIILEKYLSMKELQKNLPSLKLLVDNKILSISMARIIAKSGLSLKHLKLAFTRNGTKGIRDIFTESSGSGVRVTKSQKIINKVSEFLQTL
;
A
#
# COMPACT_ATOMS: atom_id res chain seq x y z
N MET A 1 -35.01 -45.69 -13.87
CA MET A 1 -33.85 -45.86 -12.97
C MET A 1 -32.72 -44.95 -13.44
N GLY A 2 -32.68 -43.75 -12.93
CA GLY A 2 -31.65 -42.77 -13.25
C GLY A 2 -30.43 -42.92 -12.35
N LYS A 3 -29.26 -43.16 -12.96
CA LYS A 3 -27.99 -43.25 -12.26
C LYS A 3 -27.61 -41.87 -11.71
N LEU A 4 -27.59 -41.69 -10.40
CA LEU A 4 -27.00 -40.56 -9.71
C LEU A 4 -25.48 -40.54 -9.98
N LYS A 5 -25.00 -39.54 -10.70
CA LYS A 5 -23.58 -39.30 -10.90
C LYS A 5 -22.90 -38.89 -9.60
N SER A 6 -21.96 -39.69 -9.15
CA SER A 6 -21.10 -39.47 -7.99
C SER A 6 -20.22 -38.21 -8.12
N GLY A 7 -20.77 -37.05 -7.73
CA GLY A 7 -20.04 -35.78 -7.75
C GLY A 7 -19.15 -35.49 -6.52
N PHE A 8 -18.96 -36.41 -5.60
CA PHE A 8 -18.34 -36.15 -4.29
C PHE A 8 -16.83 -36.52 -4.17
N ASN A 9 -16.25 -37.09 -5.23
CA ASN A 9 -14.88 -37.61 -5.17
C ASN A 9 -13.84 -36.87 -6.00
N SER A 10 -14.03 -35.59 -6.29
CA SER A 10 -12.95 -34.83 -6.96
C SER A 10 -11.87 -34.41 -5.96
N SER A 11 -10.62 -34.49 -6.39
CA SER A 11 -9.43 -34.09 -5.60
C SER A 11 -9.57 -32.64 -5.06
N ARG A 12 -10.27 -31.76 -5.78
CA ARG A 12 -10.60 -30.38 -5.37
C ARG A 12 -11.51 -30.31 -4.14
N ASN A 13 -12.49 -31.22 -4.02
CA ASN A 13 -13.39 -31.24 -2.87
C ASN A 13 -12.70 -31.84 -1.63
N LYS A 14 -11.79 -32.78 -1.80
CA LYS A 14 -10.92 -33.30 -0.70
C LYS A 14 -9.97 -32.21 -0.17
N MET A 15 -9.41 -31.35 -1.04
CA MET A 15 -8.59 -30.20 -0.59
C MET A 15 -9.42 -29.14 0.14
N LYS A 16 -10.62 -28.81 -0.32
CA LYS A 16 -11.52 -27.89 0.40
C LYS A 16 -11.92 -28.40 1.78
N LEU A 17 -12.26 -29.66 1.90
CA LEU A 17 -12.59 -30.29 3.19
C LEU A 17 -11.36 -30.34 4.14
N LYS A 18 -10.16 -30.61 3.62
CA LYS A 18 -8.92 -30.51 4.41
C LYS A 18 -8.64 -29.06 4.88
N ALA A 19 -8.87 -28.05 4.03
CA ALA A 19 -8.70 -26.65 4.39
C ALA A 19 -9.70 -26.19 5.45
N ILE A 20 -10.97 -26.63 5.37
CA ILE A 20 -12.02 -26.34 6.37
C ILE A 20 -11.68 -27.01 7.70
N ARG A 21 -11.28 -28.30 7.71
CA ARG A 21 -10.83 -29.02 8.92
C ARG A 21 -9.60 -28.36 9.56
N LYS A 22 -8.63 -27.91 8.75
CA LYS A 22 -7.44 -27.20 9.26
C LYS A 22 -7.78 -25.83 9.84
N GLY A 23 -8.80 -25.14 9.29
CA GLY A 23 -9.35 -23.89 9.84
C GLY A 23 -10.12 -24.12 11.17
N GLN A 24 -10.86 -25.22 11.27
CA GLN A 24 -11.56 -25.61 12.51
C GLN A 24 -10.58 -26.02 13.61
N LEU A 25 -9.56 -26.82 13.29
CA LEU A 25 -8.48 -27.20 14.21
C LEU A 25 -7.68 -25.98 14.71
N ARG A 26 -7.39 -24.98 13.85
CA ARG A 26 -6.78 -23.74 14.30
C ARG A 26 -7.66 -22.94 15.26
N ARG A 27 -8.97 -22.88 15.02
CA ARG A 27 -9.91 -22.21 15.94
C ARG A 27 -10.02 -22.92 17.29
N THR A 28 -9.96 -24.24 17.30
CA THR A 28 -9.94 -25.04 18.53
C THR A 28 -8.61 -24.88 19.27
N PHE A 29 -7.49 -24.87 18.55
CA PHE A 29 -6.16 -24.63 19.11
C PHE A 29 -6.02 -23.22 19.71
N CYS A 30 -6.53 -22.18 19.03
CA CYS A 30 -6.56 -20.84 19.60
C CYS A 30 -7.45 -20.75 20.86
N ARG A 31 -8.60 -21.44 20.90
CA ARG A 31 -9.44 -21.51 22.11
C ARG A 31 -8.74 -22.21 23.26
N ASN A 32 -8.00 -23.27 23.02
CA ASN A 32 -7.25 -23.99 24.05
C ASN A 32 -6.03 -23.21 24.54
N LEU A 33 -5.36 -22.42 23.68
CA LEU A 33 -4.28 -21.51 24.07
C LEU A 33 -4.77 -20.37 24.97
N GLU A 34 -6.01 -19.90 24.78
CA GLU A 34 -6.63 -18.89 25.68
C GLU A 34 -6.94 -19.46 27.08
N LEU A 35 -7.09 -20.79 27.20
CA LEU A 35 -7.40 -21.46 28.47
C LEU A 35 -6.14 -21.80 29.29
N ASP A 36 -4.97 -21.94 28.63
CA ASP A 36 -3.74 -22.40 29.29
C ASP A 36 -2.75 -21.25 29.63
N HIS A 37 -3.10 -19.98 29.43
CA HIS A 37 -2.21 -18.87 29.72
C HIS A 37 -2.49 -18.31 31.11
N PRO A 38 -1.48 -18.22 32.04
CA PRO A 38 -1.70 -17.78 33.42
C PRO A 38 -2.25 -16.34 33.55
N TYR A 39 -2.22 -15.55 32.50
CA TYR A 39 -2.84 -14.21 32.46
C TYR A 39 -4.32 -14.19 32.04
N ALA A 40 -4.89 -15.29 31.58
CA ALA A 40 -6.30 -15.34 31.17
C ALA A 40 -7.28 -15.46 32.35
N SER A 41 -6.80 -15.89 33.51
CA SER A 41 -7.63 -16.07 34.71
C SER A 41 -8.04 -14.78 35.41
N ASN A 42 -7.30 -13.68 35.17
CA ASN A 42 -7.58 -12.40 35.84
C ASN A 42 -8.55 -11.48 35.11
N PHE A 43 -9.08 -11.90 33.93
CA PHE A 43 -10.04 -11.11 33.15
C PHE A 43 -11.50 -11.64 33.24
N ARG A 44 -11.78 -12.63 34.11
CA ARG A 44 -13.11 -13.25 34.21
C ARG A 44 -14.01 -12.73 35.32
N THR A 45 -13.65 -11.68 35.99
CA THR A 45 -14.55 -11.03 36.95
C THR A 45 -14.77 -9.56 36.62
N THR A 46 -15.32 -9.28 35.42
CA THR A 46 -16.12 -8.09 35.28
C THR A 46 -17.56 -8.49 35.63
N PRO A 47 -18.18 -7.88 36.63
CA PRO A 47 -19.60 -8.07 36.87
C PRO A 47 -20.37 -7.69 35.62
N ASP A 48 -21.42 -8.40 35.38
CA ASP A 48 -22.40 -8.17 34.32
C ASP A 48 -22.98 -6.74 34.47
N ILE A 49 -22.33 -5.73 33.89
CA ILE A 49 -22.84 -4.35 33.84
C ILE A 49 -23.85 -4.29 32.69
N SER A 50 -24.89 -5.08 32.76
CA SER A 50 -26.08 -4.99 31.90
C SER A 50 -27.26 -4.30 32.58
N ASN A 51 -27.11 -3.79 33.78
CA ASN A 51 -28.16 -3.03 34.43
C ASN A 51 -27.62 -1.77 35.08
N VAL A 52 -28.29 -0.67 34.77
CA VAL A 52 -28.21 0.62 35.45
C VAL A 52 -27.00 1.46 35.13
N ILE A 53 -27.07 2.23 34.04
CA ILE A 53 -26.72 3.64 34.15
C ILE A 53 -27.98 4.43 33.75
N HIS A 54 -28.84 4.63 34.71
CA HIS A 54 -29.62 5.85 34.75
C HIS A 54 -28.63 7.02 34.65
N GLU A 55 -28.96 8.04 33.84
CA GLU A 55 -28.38 9.34 33.98
C GLU A 55 -28.67 9.81 35.41
N GLU A 56 -27.82 9.44 36.34
CA GLU A 56 -27.88 10.03 37.66
C GLU A 56 -27.47 11.49 37.49
N VAL A 57 -28.49 12.32 37.68
CA VAL A 57 -28.31 13.67 38.23
C VAL A 57 -27.38 13.50 39.42
N ILE A 58 -26.16 13.98 39.37
CA ILE A 58 -25.28 14.02 40.53
C ILE A 58 -25.88 15.07 41.43
N ASP A 59 -26.67 14.65 42.41
CA ASP A 59 -27.05 15.51 43.52
C ASP A 59 -25.77 15.91 44.24
N GLU A 60 -25.67 17.21 44.54
CA GLU A 60 -24.43 17.87 45.04
C GLU A 60 -24.05 17.51 46.48
N ASP A 61 -24.79 16.61 47.20
CA ASP A 61 -24.76 16.54 48.65
C ASP A 61 -24.15 15.29 49.30
N ASP A 62 -23.64 14.30 48.58
CA ASP A 62 -23.01 13.15 49.24
C ASP A 62 -21.55 12.94 48.84
N ILE A 63 -20.61 13.64 49.51
CA ILE A 63 -19.18 13.38 49.37
C ILE A 63 -18.56 13.06 50.69
N ASN A 64 -18.44 11.77 51.00
CA ASN A 64 -17.50 11.26 51.98
C ASN A 64 -16.12 11.29 51.30
N ILE A 65 -15.32 12.33 51.58
CA ILE A 65 -13.97 12.51 51.05
C ILE A 65 -13.03 11.62 51.83
N THR A 66 -12.72 10.44 51.34
CA THR A 66 -11.50 9.73 51.75
C THR A 66 -10.30 10.34 51.02
N PRO A 67 -9.25 10.77 51.70
CA PRO A 67 -8.10 11.44 51.11
C PRO A 67 -7.11 10.41 50.59
N ASP A 68 -7.46 9.71 49.50
CA ASP A 68 -6.49 8.91 48.81
C ASP A 68 -6.94 8.71 47.37
N THR A 69 -6.42 9.54 46.47
CA THR A 69 -6.04 9.08 45.15
C THR A 69 -5.42 10.21 44.34
N ASP A 70 -4.10 10.22 44.24
CA ASP A 70 -3.33 10.92 43.18
C ASP A 70 -3.61 10.40 41.77
N GLU A 71 -4.73 9.70 41.52
CA GLU A 71 -5.11 9.14 40.21
C GLU A 71 -5.34 10.21 39.15
N TRP A 72 -5.83 11.39 39.54
CA TRP A 72 -6.01 12.52 38.63
C TRP A 72 -4.68 12.99 38.01
N ARG A 73 -3.53 12.74 38.63
CA ARG A 73 -2.18 13.06 38.14
C ARG A 73 -1.65 12.05 37.16
N LYS A 74 -2.25 10.85 37.07
CA LYS A 74 -1.79 9.78 36.21
C LYS A 74 -2.39 9.93 34.81
N GLY A 75 -1.63 9.62 33.77
CA GLY A 75 -2.07 9.66 32.38
C GLY A 75 -2.09 11.08 31.79
N ARG A 76 -2.76 11.20 30.66
CA ARG A 76 -2.87 12.46 29.88
C ARG A 76 -4.33 12.84 29.71
N ARG A 77 -4.58 14.14 29.63
CA ARG A 77 -5.93 14.70 29.44
C ARG A 77 -5.92 15.73 28.31
N VAL A 78 -7.06 15.87 27.62
CA VAL A 78 -7.26 16.95 26.67
C VAL A 78 -7.80 18.17 27.41
N ILE A 79 -7.11 19.30 27.31
CA ILE A 79 -7.46 20.54 28.02
C ILE A 79 -7.48 21.70 27.00
N GLU A 80 -8.56 22.46 27.01
CA GLU A 80 -8.62 23.77 26.36
C GLU A 80 -8.12 24.82 27.37
N LEU A 81 -6.87 25.27 27.21
CA LEU A 81 -6.20 26.15 28.17
C LEU A 81 -6.98 27.44 28.50
N GLY A 82 -7.65 28.03 27.50
CA GLY A 82 -8.48 29.20 27.73
C GLY A 82 -9.64 28.89 28.68
N VAL A 83 -10.36 27.80 28.43
CA VAL A 83 -11.48 27.39 29.30
C VAL A 83 -11.00 27.06 30.70
N LEU A 84 -9.84 26.40 30.82
CA LEU A 84 -9.26 26.13 32.12
C LEU A 84 -8.92 27.43 32.84
N ALA A 85 -8.22 28.36 32.22
CA ALA A 85 -7.79 29.61 32.77
C ALA A 85 -9.00 30.46 33.25
N ASP A 86 -10.04 30.57 32.43
CA ASP A 86 -11.27 31.30 32.73
C ASP A 86 -12.08 30.74 33.91
N ASN A 87 -11.74 29.52 34.40
CA ASN A 87 -12.41 28.86 35.52
C ASN A 87 -11.46 28.56 36.70
N LEU A 88 -10.28 29.17 36.76
CA LEU A 88 -9.34 29.01 37.84
C LEU A 88 -9.50 30.03 38.99
N ASP A 89 -10.68 30.67 39.09
CA ASP A 89 -11.05 31.50 40.27
C ASP A 89 -12.16 30.81 41.05
N CYS A 90 -12.08 30.91 42.37
CA CYS A 90 -13.08 30.34 43.27
C CYS A 90 -14.44 31.01 43.06
N LYS A 91 -15.46 30.21 42.79
CA LYS A 91 -16.82 30.72 42.52
C LYS A 91 -17.48 31.41 43.72
N LEU A 92 -16.99 31.13 44.92
CA LEU A 92 -17.54 31.69 46.16
C LEU A 92 -16.78 32.94 46.65
N CYS A 93 -15.43 32.94 46.68
CA CYS A 93 -14.64 34.03 47.21
C CYS A 93 -13.78 34.77 46.19
N GLY A 94 -13.79 34.36 44.88
CA GLY A 94 -13.06 35.02 43.81
C GLY A 94 -11.52 34.80 43.82
N LEU A 95 -10.94 34.11 44.80
CA LEU A 95 -9.51 33.93 44.90
C LEU A 95 -9.03 32.87 43.88
N PRO A 96 -7.82 33.03 43.35
CA PRO A 96 -7.27 32.06 42.38
C PRO A 96 -7.17 30.64 42.94
N LEU A 97 -7.53 29.67 42.12
CA LEU A 97 -7.42 28.25 42.42
C LEU A 97 -6.07 27.72 41.91
N HIS A 98 -5.46 26.83 42.66
CA HIS A 98 -4.21 26.21 42.26
C HIS A 98 -4.40 24.73 41.93
N LEU A 99 -3.95 24.26 40.80
CA LEU A 99 -4.10 22.88 40.33
C LEU A 99 -3.54 21.83 41.31
N LYS A 100 -2.56 22.21 42.16
CA LYS A 100 -2.05 21.33 43.23
C LYS A 100 -3.13 20.89 44.23
N HIS A 101 -4.19 21.66 44.32
CA HIS A 101 -5.29 21.40 45.26
C HIS A 101 -6.48 20.72 44.59
N ALA A 102 -6.25 20.14 43.41
CA ALA A 102 -7.24 19.25 42.79
C ALA A 102 -7.31 17.96 43.63
N VAL A 103 -8.52 17.64 44.06
CA VAL A 103 -8.80 16.44 44.91
C VAL A 103 -9.37 15.28 44.09
N LYS A 104 -10.04 15.57 42.98
CA LYS A 104 -10.65 14.54 42.11
C LYS A 104 -10.82 15.04 40.69
N ILE A 105 -10.90 14.10 39.72
CA ILE A 105 -11.31 14.33 38.35
C ILE A 105 -12.52 13.48 38.04
N ASN A 106 -13.57 14.08 37.47
CA ASN A 106 -14.71 13.36 36.92
C ASN A 106 -14.56 13.30 35.41
N GLU A 107 -14.40 12.10 34.86
CA GLU A 107 -14.15 11.85 33.44
C GLU A 107 -15.45 11.57 32.70
N CYS A 108 -15.60 12.17 31.51
CA CYS A 108 -16.69 11.89 30.57
C CYS A 108 -16.09 11.79 29.16
N GLY A 109 -15.54 10.62 28.81
CA GLY A 109 -14.72 10.40 27.64
C GLY A 109 -13.44 11.21 27.69
N LEU A 110 -13.24 12.12 26.71
CA LEU A 110 -12.07 12.99 26.68
C LEU A 110 -12.29 14.36 27.39
N GLY A 111 -13.52 14.69 27.74
CA GLY A 111 -13.80 15.85 28.57
C GLY A 111 -13.81 15.48 30.04
N SER A 112 -13.44 16.40 30.91
CA SER A 112 -13.35 16.15 32.35
C SER A 112 -13.69 17.40 33.17
N ILE A 113 -14.08 17.18 34.42
CA ILE A 113 -14.21 18.24 35.42
C ILE A 113 -13.18 17.96 36.53
N LEU A 114 -12.27 18.91 36.74
CA LEU A 114 -11.37 18.92 37.90
C LEU A 114 -12.11 19.51 39.08
N LYS A 115 -12.12 18.79 40.21
CA LYS A 115 -12.61 19.30 41.50
C LYS A 115 -11.43 19.88 42.28
N ILE A 116 -11.41 21.21 42.44
CA ILE A 116 -10.29 21.93 43.06
C ILE A 116 -10.79 22.60 44.32
N MET A 117 -10.12 22.31 45.43
CA MET A 117 -10.42 22.91 46.72
C MET A 117 -9.85 24.34 46.78
N CYS A 118 -10.66 25.28 47.26
CA CYS A 118 -10.18 26.62 47.54
C CYS A 118 -9.35 26.60 48.80
N MET A 119 -8.16 27.19 48.80
CA MET A 119 -7.24 27.21 49.92
C MET A 119 -7.48 28.36 50.93
N ASN A 120 -8.48 29.21 50.69
CA ASN A 120 -8.91 30.19 51.66
C ASN A 120 -9.60 29.49 52.83
N ARG A 121 -8.99 29.56 54.02
CA ARG A 121 -9.45 28.92 55.26
C ARG A 121 -10.91 29.22 55.60
N ASN A 122 -11.38 30.40 55.22
CA ASN A 122 -12.76 30.85 55.49
C ASN A 122 -13.75 30.45 54.38
N CYS A 123 -13.25 29.83 53.27
CA CYS A 123 -14.09 29.47 52.13
C CYS A 123 -14.20 27.95 51.97
N ASN A 124 -13.09 27.27 51.85
CA ASN A 124 -12.98 25.80 51.65
C ASN A 124 -13.93 25.23 50.57
N HIS A 125 -14.37 26.07 49.61
CA HIS A 125 -15.32 25.66 48.60
C HIS A 125 -14.66 24.73 47.57
N LEU A 126 -15.40 23.67 47.21
CA LEU A 126 -14.95 22.73 46.16
C LEU A 126 -15.45 23.19 44.77
N ASN A 127 -14.54 23.65 43.95
CA ASN A 127 -14.85 24.19 42.65
C ASN A 127 -14.84 23.15 41.55
N ASN A 128 -15.81 23.18 40.63
CA ASN A 128 -15.88 22.36 39.45
C ASN A 128 -15.27 23.12 38.26
N VAL A 129 -14.04 22.73 37.86
CA VAL A 129 -13.28 23.36 36.81
C VAL A 129 -13.31 22.49 35.52
N PRO A 130 -14.01 22.89 34.46
CA PRO A 130 -14.08 22.10 33.25
C PRO A 130 -12.77 22.15 32.47
N THR A 131 -12.42 21.05 31.82
CA THR A 131 -11.23 20.95 30.96
C THR A 131 -11.46 21.44 29.53
N GLY A 132 -12.70 21.73 29.14
CA GLY A 132 -13.01 22.20 27.77
C GLY A 132 -14.46 22.68 27.64
N LYS A 133 -14.82 23.10 26.44
CA LYS A 133 -16.16 23.60 26.11
C LYS A 133 -17.19 22.47 26.04
N ARG A 134 -18.43 22.87 26.28
CA ARG A 134 -19.62 22.00 26.17
C ARG A 134 -20.74 22.73 25.41
N HIS A 135 -21.52 21.99 24.64
CA HIS A 135 -22.80 22.41 24.13
C HIS A 135 -23.90 21.65 24.89
N GLY A 136 -24.64 22.36 25.73
CA GLY A 136 -25.52 21.77 26.70
C GLY A 136 -24.76 20.90 27.69
N ARG A 137 -25.12 19.62 27.79
CA ARG A 137 -24.44 18.62 28.65
C ARG A 137 -23.32 17.85 27.95
N ILE A 138 -23.06 18.14 26.66
CA ILE A 138 -22.15 17.38 25.78
C ILE A 138 -20.81 18.10 25.70
N TRP A 139 -19.71 17.36 25.91
CA TRP A 139 -18.36 17.86 25.69
C TRP A 139 -18.03 17.96 24.20
N ASP A 140 -17.65 19.13 23.72
CA ASP A 140 -17.31 19.41 22.34
C ASP A 140 -16.22 18.47 21.80
N ILE A 141 -15.24 18.15 22.64
CA ILE A 141 -14.15 17.26 22.27
C ILE A 141 -14.64 15.84 21.92
N ASN A 142 -15.70 15.34 22.55
CA ASN A 142 -16.25 14.01 22.26
C ASN A 142 -16.96 13.97 20.91
N SER A 143 -17.70 15.02 20.55
CA SER A 143 -18.33 15.16 19.21
C SER A 143 -17.27 15.33 18.13
N LYS A 144 -16.22 16.12 18.38
CA LYS A 144 -15.08 16.29 17.47
C LYS A 144 -14.30 14.99 17.23
N VAL A 145 -14.12 14.18 18.26
CA VAL A 145 -13.47 12.86 18.13
C VAL A 145 -14.31 11.90 17.29
N ALA A 146 -15.64 11.91 17.45
CA ALA A 146 -16.52 11.11 16.62
C ALA A 146 -16.47 11.56 15.13
N LEU A 147 -16.48 12.87 14.86
CA LEU A 147 -16.28 13.40 13.51
C LEU A 147 -14.92 12.99 12.92
N ALA A 148 -13.85 13.10 13.73
CA ALA A 148 -12.51 12.69 13.31
C ALA A 148 -12.46 11.19 12.99
N ALA A 149 -13.06 10.33 13.82
CA ALA A 149 -13.13 8.90 13.60
C ALA A 149 -13.89 8.54 12.30
N ILE A 150 -15.01 9.22 12.01
CA ILE A 150 -15.73 9.07 10.73
C ILE A 150 -14.84 9.50 9.56
N HIS A 151 -14.14 10.64 9.69
CA HIS A 151 -13.32 11.21 8.62
C HIS A 151 -12.16 10.29 8.21
N ILE A 152 -11.48 9.68 9.18
CA ILE A 152 -10.30 8.84 8.95
C ILE A 152 -10.59 7.33 8.90
N GLY A 153 -11.84 6.91 9.09
CA GLY A 153 -12.25 5.51 8.96
C GLY A 153 -12.04 4.66 10.22
N LEU A 154 -11.88 5.26 11.40
CA LEU A 154 -11.79 4.52 12.66
C LEU A 154 -13.16 4.13 13.21
N GLY A 155 -13.22 3.01 13.92
CA GLY A 155 -14.31 2.65 14.81
C GLY A 155 -13.89 2.87 16.27
N GLU A 156 -14.81 2.69 17.20
CA GLU A 156 -14.57 2.88 18.63
C GLU A 156 -13.36 2.08 19.14
N HIS A 157 -13.27 0.80 18.80
CA HIS A 157 -12.15 -0.06 19.24
C HIS A 157 -10.77 0.47 18.83
N GLN A 158 -10.60 0.92 17.56
CA GLN A 158 -9.31 1.49 17.13
C GLN A 158 -9.04 2.85 17.75
N LEU A 159 -10.09 3.64 17.95
CA LEU A 159 -9.97 4.91 18.66
C LEU A 159 -9.47 4.66 20.08
N ASN A 160 -10.09 3.75 20.82
CA ASN A 160 -9.70 3.41 22.18
C ASN A 160 -8.29 2.80 22.25
N ALA A 161 -7.90 1.96 21.30
CA ALA A 161 -6.53 1.46 21.20
C ALA A 161 -5.52 2.60 21.00
N PHE A 162 -5.83 3.58 20.15
CA PHE A 162 -5.00 4.76 19.94
C PHE A 162 -4.88 5.62 21.22
N LEU A 163 -6.01 5.88 21.89
CA LEU A 163 -6.05 6.66 23.14
C LEU A 163 -5.27 5.96 24.25
N SER A 164 -5.43 4.64 24.39
CA SER A 164 -4.73 3.84 25.41
C SER A 164 -3.20 3.87 25.25
N ILE A 165 -2.70 3.78 24.01
CA ILE A 165 -1.25 3.89 23.74
C ILE A 165 -0.73 5.28 24.14
N LEU A 166 -1.55 6.32 23.98
CA LEU A 166 -1.21 7.68 24.43
C LEU A 166 -1.37 7.88 25.93
N ASN A 167 -1.80 6.85 26.68
CA ASN A 167 -2.16 6.93 28.10
C ASN A 167 -3.23 8.00 28.38
N MET A 168 -4.28 8.00 27.55
CA MET A 168 -5.45 8.87 27.66
C MET A 168 -6.69 8.06 28.01
N PRO A 169 -7.74 8.68 28.62
CA PRO A 169 -9.00 8.02 28.89
C PRO A 169 -9.64 7.47 27.63
N THR A 170 -10.32 6.34 27.75
CA THR A 170 -11.06 5.72 26.67
C THR A 170 -12.48 6.29 26.58
N VAL A 171 -13.11 6.14 25.41
CA VAL A 171 -14.47 6.58 25.15
C VAL A 171 -15.40 5.38 25.24
N SER A 172 -16.49 5.45 26.02
CA SER A 172 -17.45 4.36 26.10
C SER A 172 -18.16 4.14 24.76
N HIS A 173 -18.50 2.87 24.45
CA HIS A 173 -19.22 2.51 23.24
C HIS A 173 -20.53 3.31 23.07
N LYS A 174 -21.31 3.45 24.17
CA LYS A 174 -22.58 4.20 24.17
C LYS A 174 -22.35 5.66 23.77
N MET A 175 -21.39 6.33 24.41
CA MET A 175 -21.04 7.72 24.07
C MET A 175 -20.54 7.88 22.63
N PHE A 176 -19.65 7.00 22.19
CA PHE A 176 -19.15 7.06 20.81
C PHE A 176 -20.27 6.91 19.79
N ASP A 177 -21.20 5.97 20.00
CA ASP A 177 -22.36 5.79 19.12
C ASP A 177 -23.29 7.01 19.13
N GLN A 178 -23.56 7.60 20.29
CA GLN A 178 -24.38 8.81 20.42
C GLN A 178 -23.73 10.01 19.70
N ARG A 179 -22.42 10.23 19.92
CA ARG A 179 -21.69 11.32 19.25
C ARG A 179 -21.55 11.07 17.75
N SER A 180 -21.37 9.82 17.35
CA SER A 180 -21.35 9.44 15.92
C SER A 180 -22.69 9.66 15.24
N LYS A 181 -23.81 9.47 15.95
CA LYS A 181 -25.15 9.79 15.44
C LYS A 181 -25.33 11.30 15.27
N GLU A 182 -25.01 12.09 16.29
CA GLU A 182 -25.10 13.55 16.27
C GLU A 182 -24.34 14.15 15.08
N VAL A 183 -23.05 13.88 14.97
CA VAL A 183 -22.25 14.43 13.85
C VAL A 183 -22.62 13.77 12.51
N GLY A 184 -23.15 12.55 12.56
CA GLY A 184 -23.60 11.83 11.38
C GLY A 184 -24.82 12.46 10.72
N GLU A 185 -25.80 12.90 11.50
CA GLU A 185 -26.99 13.62 11.03
C GLU A 185 -26.60 14.97 10.40
N VAL A 186 -25.65 15.68 10.99
CA VAL A 186 -25.06 16.89 10.40
C VAL A 186 -24.39 16.59 9.06
N LEU A 187 -23.65 15.49 8.94
CA LEU A 187 -23.00 15.10 7.69
C LEU A 187 -24.02 14.71 6.60
N GLU A 188 -25.12 14.05 6.97
CA GLU A 188 -26.20 13.72 6.03
C GLU A 188 -26.88 15.01 5.53
N SER A 189 -27.13 16.01 6.39
CA SER A 189 -27.66 17.33 6.00
C SER A 189 -26.72 18.08 5.06
N LEU A 190 -25.44 18.18 5.39
CA LEU A 190 -24.44 18.83 4.54
C LEU A 190 -24.27 18.12 3.19
N ALA A 191 -24.44 16.81 3.15
CA ALA A 191 -24.41 16.06 1.91
C ALA A 191 -25.58 16.43 1.02
N GLU A 192 -26.79 16.52 1.58
CA GLU A 192 -28.00 16.92 0.85
C GLU A 192 -27.88 18.35 0.32
N GLU A 193 -27.48 19.31 1.15
CA GLU A 193 -27.21 20.70 0.74
C GLU A 193 -26.23 20.77 -0.43
N SER A 194 -25.11 20.01 -0.32
CA SER A 194 -24.08 20.01 -1.35
C SER A 194 -24.56 19.38 -2.66
N MET A 195 -25.47 18.41 -2.59
CA MET A 195 -26.05 17.79 -3.79
C MET A 195 -27.02 18.74 -4.49
N VAL A 196 -27.85 19.44 -3.76
CA VAL A 196 -28.76 20.47 -4.32
C VAL A 196 -27.91 21.54 -5.04
N GLU A 197 -26.91 22.11 -4.37
CA GLU A 197 -25.98 23.09 -4.92
C GLU A 197 -25.35 22.62 -6.24
N TRP A 198 -24.85 21.40 -6.28
CA TRP A 198 -24.17 20.89 -7.47
C TRP A 198 -25.11 20.39 -8.55
N THR A 199 -26.35 20.04 -8.22
CA THR A 199 -27.39 19.74 -9.21
C THR A 199 -27.73 20.98 -10.02
N GLU A 200 -27.95 22.14 -9.37
CA GLU A 200 -28.22 23.39 -10.07
C GLU A 200 -27.01 23.85 -10.89
N LYS A 201 -25.79 23.69 -10.37
CA LYS A 201 -24.58 23.98 -11.15
C LYS A 201 -24.42 23.05 -12.35
N GLU A 202 -24.82 21.77 -12.26
CA GLU A 202 -24.77 20.82 -13.38
C GLU A 202 -25.73 21.22 -14.47
N LYS A 203 -26.97 21.66 -14.13
CA LYS A 203 -27.95 22.20 -15.08
C LYS A 203 -27.40 23.45 -15.80
N THR A 204 -26.83 24.40 -15.03
CA THR A 204 -26.21 25.62 -15.59
C THR A 204 -25.08 25.27 -16.57
N LEU A 205 -24.13 24.41 -16.17
CA LEU A 205 -23.02 23.98 -17.02
C LEU A 205 -23.50 23.22 -18.27
N THR A 206 -24.62 22.50 -18.18
CA THR A 206 -25.21 21.82 -19.34
C THR A 206 -25.78 22.79 -20.33
N LYS A 207 -26.50 23.84 -19.87
CA LYS A 207 -26.99 24.93 -20.71
C LYS A 207 -25.86 25.71 -21.39
N GLU A 208 -24.81 26.06 -20.66
CA GLU A 208 -23.62 26.75 -21.18
C GLU A 208 -22.94 25.97 -22.31
N CYS A 209 -23.04 24.64 -22.28
CA CYS A 209 -22.50 23.75 -23.32
C CYS A 209 -23.45 23.54 -24.53
N GLY A 210 -24.55 24.32 -24.63
CA GLY A 210 -25.53 24.24 -25.73
C GLY A 210 -26.52 23.08 -25.62
N GLY A 211 -26.66 22.47 -24.42
CA GLY A 211 -27.66 21.44 -24.14
C GLY A 211 -28.93 22.00 -23.54
N ASP A 212 -30.02 21.23 -23.58
CA ASP A 212 -31.26 21.49 -22.84
C ASP A 212 -30.98 21.31 -21.31
N GLU A 213 -32.00 21.59 -20.47
CA GLU A 213 -31.88 21.36 -19.00
C GLU A 213 -31.68 19.90 -18.60
N SER A 214 -31.78 19.00 -19.56
CA SER A 214 -31.62 17.58 -19.33
C SER A 214 -30.16 17.17 -19.12
N ILE A 215 -29.84 16.63 -17.95
CA ILE A 215 -28.47 16.32 -17.57
C ILE A 215 -28.04 14.89 -17.92
N THR A 216 -26.75 14.75 -18.17
CA THR A 216 -26.08 13.44 -18.28
C THR A 216 -25.38 13.09 -16.98
N VAL A 217 -25.56 11.87 -16.49
CA VAL A 217 -24.99 11.43 -15.22
C VAL A 217 -24.17 10.15 -15.37
N CYS A 218 -23.10 10.03 -14.59
CA CYS A 218 -22.31 8.81 -14.44
C CYS A 218 -22.74 8.08 -13.16
N VAL A 219 -23.05 6.80 -13.26
CA VAL A 219 -23.44 5.96 -12.12
C VAL A 219 -22.52 4.74 -12.01
N ASP A 220 -22.19 4.37 -10.77
CA ASP A 220 -21.41 3.18 -10.47
C ASP A 220 -21.66 2.78 -9.01
N ALA A 221 -21.69 1.47 -8.77
CA ALA A 221 -21.92 0.91 -7.45
C ALA A 221 -20.62 0.51 -6.74
N GLY A 222 -20.62 0.68 -5.43
CA GLY A 222 -19.56 0.23 -4.54
C GLY A 222 -20.07 -0.80 -3.54
N TRP A 223 -19.29 -1.86 -3.33
CA TRP A 223 -19.63 -2.95 -2.44
C TRP A 223 -18.68 -2.96 -1.24
N GLN A 224 -19.20 -3.16 -0.04
CA GLN A 224 -18.36 -3.27 1.15
C GLN A 224 -17.57 -4.58 1.16
N LYS A 225 -18.16 -5.70 0.71
CA LYS A 225 -17.47 -6.96 0.52
C LYS A 225 -17.37 -7.26 -0.97
N ARG A 226 -16.17 -7.60 -1.44
CA ARG A 226 -15.98 -8.06 -2.81
C ARG A 226 -16.45 -9.52 -2.93
N GLY A 227 -17.29 -9.81 -3.92
CA GLY A 227 -17.68 -11.20 -4.24
C GLY A 227 -16.46 -11.97 -4.75
N SER A 228 -16.31 -13.21 -4.32
CA SER A 228 -15.33 -14.15 -4.83
C SER A 228 -16.00 -15.14 -5.80
N GLY A 229 -15.64 -15.07 -7.08
CA GLY A 229 -16.22 -15.93 -8.11
C GLY A 229 -17.70 -15.60 -8.39
N ARG A 230 -18.59 -16.59 -8.31
CA ARG A 230 -20.04 -16.43 -8.55
C ARG A 230 -20.83 -15.95 -7.34
N ALA A 231 -20.19 -15.82 -6.18
CA ALA A 231 -20.86 -15.43 -4.95
C ALA A 231 -20.90 -13.92 -4.77
N TYR A 232 -22.08 -13.33 -4.88
CA TYR A 232 -22.38 -11.94 -4.55
C TYR A 232 -23.05 -11.91 -3.18
N ASP A 233 -22.24 -11.88 -2.11
CA ASP A 233 -22.70 -12.01 -0.72
C ASP A 233 -22.51 -10.73 0.11
N SER A 234 -22.29 -9.58 -0.52
CA SER A 234 -22.19 -8.31 0.18
C SER A 234 -23.48 -7.97 0.90
N LEU A 235 -23.40 -7.67 2.19
CA LEU A 235 -24.54 -7.26 3.01
C LEU A 235 -24.96 -5.82 2.75
N THR A 236 -24.07 -5.01 2.16
CA THR A 236 -24.32 -3.61 1.84
C THR A 236 -23.75 -3.24 0.48
N GLY A 237 -24.45 -2.33 -0.17
CA GLY A 237 -24.01 -1.68 -1.41
C GLY A 237 -24.39 -0.21 -1.40
N HIS A 238 -23.65 0.61 -2.11
CA HIS A 238 -23.98 2.02 -2.33
C HIS A 238 -23.76 2.37 -3.78
N CYS A 239 -24.47 3.36 -4.27
CA CYS A 239 -24.28 3.91 -5.60
C CYS A 239 -24.22 5.43 -5.53
N SER A 240 -23.40 6.02 -6.38
CA SER A 240 -23.28 7.46 -6.55
C SER A 240 -23.67 7.87 -7.96
N MET A 241 -24.38 8.99 -8.06
CA MET A 241 -24.72 9.66 -9.30
C MET A 241 -23.89 10.95 -9.40
N ILE A 242 -23.04 11.02 -10.40
CA ILE A 242 -22.10 12.12 -10.64
C ILE A 242 -22.47 12.85 -11.91
N GLY A 243 -22.59 14.18 -11.85
CA GLY A 243 -22.84 15.02 -13.02
C GLY A 243 -21.69 14.93 -14.03
N SER A 244 -22.00 14.78 -15.32
CA SER A 244 -20.99 14.59 -16.35
C SER A 244 -20.13 15.85 -16.59
N LYS A 245 -20.65 17.03 -16.36
CA LYS A 245 -19.95 18.31 -16.54
C LYS A 245 -19.20 18.74 -15.28
N SER A 246 -19.88 18.83 -14.14
CA SER A 246 -19.31 19.26 -12.86
C SER A 246 -18.33 18.24 -12.25
N ARG A 247 -18.50 16.97 -12.58
CA ARG A 247 -17.76 15.84 -11.95
C ARG A 247 -18.00 15.76 -10.44
N LYS A 248 -19.13 16.30 -9.97
CA LYS A 248 -19.56 16.32 -8.56
C LYS A 248 -20.73 15.37 -8.33
N ILE A 249 -20.92 14.98 -7.08
CA ILE A 249 -22.02 14.09 -6.71
C ILE A 249 -23.29 14.91 -6.60
N ILE A 250 -24.32 14.47 -7.32
CA ILE A 250 -25.65 15.07 -7.35
C ILE A 250 -26.71 14.12 -6.77
N GLY A 251 -26.31 12.89 -6.45
CA GLY A 251 -27.15 11.91 -5.77
C GLY A 251 -26.35 10.72 -5.25
N TYR A 252 -26.75 10.19 -4.13
CA TYR A 252 -26.24 8.93 -3.61
C TYR A 252 -27.30 8.19 -2.82
N LYS A 253 -27.25 6.87 -2.84
CA LYS A 253 -28.03 6.01 -1.94
C LYS A 253 -27.26 4.76 -1.59
N TRP A 254 -27.72 4.07 -0.57
CA TRP A 254 -27.14 2.82 -0.12
C TRP A 254 -28.24 1.85 0.31
N ARG A 255 -27.87 0.56 0.29
CA ARG A 255 -28.74 -0.55 0.73
C ARG A 255 -28.01 -1.39 1.76
N SER A 256 -28.76 -1.84 2.77
CA SER A 256 -28.30 -2.80 3.77
C SER A 256 -29.33 -3.90 3.96
N LYS A 257 -28.82 -5.14 4.06
CA LYS A 257 -29.60 -6.33 4.36
C LYS A 257 -29.68 -6.61 5.85
N THR A 258 -28.96 -5.83 6.67
CA THR A 258 -28.76 -6.09 8.09
C THR A 258 -29.12 -4.88 8.93
N CYS A 259 -29.62 -5.14 10.15
CA CYS A 259 -29.75 -4.16 11.21
C CYS A 259 -29.43 -4.83 12.55
N ARG A 260 -28.46 -4.31 13.27
CA ARG A 260 -27.98 -4.88 14.54
C ARG A 260 -29.10 -5.04 15.57
N ILE A 261 -30.00 -4.06 15.69
CA ILE A 261 -31.12 -4.10 16.65
C ILE A 261 -32.09 -5.24 16.28
N CYS A 262 -32.49 -5.32 15.00
CA CYS A 262 -33.35 -6.39 14.51
C CYS A 262 -32.72 -7.78 14.68
N GLU A 263 -31.42 -7.92 14.37
CA GLU A 263 -30.71 -9.18 14.50
C GLU A 263 -30.58 -9.64 15.96
N VAL A 264 -30.28 -8.72 16.88
CA VAL A 264 -30.22 -9.05 18.31
C VAL A 264 -31.60 -9.44 18.85
N ALA A 265 -32.64 -8.72 18.45
CA ALA A 265 -34.02 -9.05 18.83
C ALA A 265 -34.44 -10.45 18.31
N SER A 266 -34.15 -10.73 17.03
CA SER A 266 -34.42 -12.02 16.39
C SER A 266 -33.70 -13.18 17.10
N ARG A 267 -32.39 -13.00 17.43
CA ARG A 267 -31.63 -14.02 18.18
C ARG A 267 -32.18 -14.29 19.57
N LYS A 268 -32.84 -13.30 20.17
CA LYS A 268 -33.45 -13.42 21.49
C LYS A 268 -34.95 -13.81 21.44
N GLY A 269 -35.50 -14.05 20.24
CA GLY A 269 -36.91 -14.31 20.06
C GLY A 269 -37.85 -13.17 20.49
N LYS A 270 -37.35 -11.91 20.49
CA LYS A 270 -38.07 -10.71 20.94
C LYS A 270 -38.39 -9.79 19.77
N ILE A 271 -39.48 -9.02 19.92
CA ILE A 271 -39.82 -7.94 18.99
C ILE A 271 -38.75 -6.82 19.13
N PRO A 272 -38.19 -6.30 18.04
CA PRO A 272 -37.22 -5.26 18.11
C PRO A 272 -37.81 -3.95 18.66
N LYS A 273 -37.08 -3.26 19.52
CA LYS A 273 -37.50 -1.93 20.01
C LYS A 273 -37.68 -0.98 18.83
N ILE A 274 -38.57 0.04 18.96
CA ILE A 274 -38.77 1.07 17.96
C ILE A 274 -37.42 1.77 17.72
N HIS A 275 -36.97 1.79 16.47
CA HIS A 275 -35.70 2.38 16.05
C HIS A 275 -35.74 2.78 14.58
N GLN A 276 -34.85 3.67 14.17
CA GLN A 276 -34.60 3.96 12.75
C GLN A 276 -33.91 2.74 12.11
N CYS A 277 -34.71 1.83 11.57
CA CYS A 277 -34.18 0.61 11.00
C CYS A 277 -33.41 0.88 9.72
N ARG A 278 -32.15 0.47 9.72
CA ARG A 278 -31.23 0.62 8.56
C ARG A 278 -31.28 -0.57 7.61
N LYS A 279 -32.06 -1.64 7.92
CA LYS A 279 -32.34 -2.72 6.98
C LYS A 279 -33.39 -2.24 5.98
N ASN A 280 -32.92 -1.86 4.78
CA ASN A 280 -33.74 -1.26 3.72
C ASN A 280 -33.75 -2.06 2.42
N PHE A 281 -33.26 -3.30 2.44
CA PHE A 281 -33.20 -4.16 1.26
C PHE A 281 -33.30 -5.64 1.62
N GLY A 282 -34.12 -6.39 0.85
CA GLY A 282 -34.36 -7.83 1.06
C GLY A 282 -33.83 -8.72 -0.08
N GLY A 283 -33.45 -8.14 -1.22
CA GLY A 283 -33.06 -8.86 -2.40
C GLY A 283 -31.61 -9.38 -2.40
N SER A 284 -31.18 -9.93 -3.54
CA SER A 284 -29.77 -10.36 -3.74
C SER A 284 -28.81 -9.17 -3.78
N ALA A 285 -27.55 -9.38 -3.44
CA ALA A 285 -26.54 -8.31 -3.54
C ALA A 285 -26.43 -7.72 -4.96
N LYS A 286 -26.58 -8.57 -6.00
CA LYS A 286 -26.55 -8.12 -7.40
C LYS A 286 -27.74 -7.21 -7.74
N ALA A 287 -28.88 -7.40 -7.10
CA ALA A 287 -30.08 -6.59 -7.35
C ALA A 287 -30.05 -5.21 -6.64
N MET A 288 -29.09 -4.96 -5.74
CA MET A 288 -28.97 -3.67 -5.04
C MET A 288 -28.65 -2.51 -6.00
N GLU A 289 -27.78 -2.72 -6.97
CA GLU A 289 -27.37 -1.66 -7.89
C GLU A 289 -28.53 -1.15 -8.76
N PRO A 290 -29.26 -2.01 -9.51
CA PRO A 290 -30.43 -1.55 -10.26
C PRO A 290 -31.48 -0.86 -9.37
N ASP A 291 -31.71 -1.37 -8.18
CA ASP A 291 -32.66 -0.82 -7.22
C ASP A 291 -32.27 0.58 -6.74
N ILE A 292 -30.99 0.78 -6.39
CA ILE A 292 -30.47 2.09 -5.99
C ILE A 292 -30.56 3.09 -7.15
N VAL A 293 -30.17 2.67 -8.38
CA VAL A 293 -30.14 3.58 -9.53
C VAL A 293 -31.56 4.04 -9.90
N ILE A 294 -32.54 3.13 -9.85
CA ILE A 294 -33.96 3.46 -10.08
C ILE A 294 -34.41 4.54 -9.10
N ASP A 295 -34.13 4.34 -7.82
CA ASP A 295 -34.52 5.29 -6.77
C ASP A 295 -33.83 6.65 -6.95
N LEU A 296 -32.55 6.68 -7.35
CA LEU A 296 -31.82 7.91 -7.59
C LEU A 296 -32.42 8.70 -8.77
N VAL A 297 -32.74 8.02 -9.87
CA VAL A 297 -33.34 8.67 -11.03
C VAL A 297 -34.76 9.17 -10.72
N ARG A 298 -35.55 8.38 -10.02
CA ARG A 298 -36.90 8.74 -9.57
C ARG A 298 -36.89 9.97 -8.67
N GLU A 299 -35.99 9.99 -7.67
CA GLU A 299 -35.85 11.12 -6.74
C GLU A 299 -35.37 12.40 -7.45
N ALA A 300 -34.41 12.28 -8.38
CA ALA A 300 -33.95 13.43 -9.16
C ALA A 300 -35.10 14.06 -9.94
N ARG A 301 -35.98 13.25 -10.54
CA ARG A 301 -37.16 13.75 -11.24
C ARG A 301 -38.19 14.40 -10.34
N LEU A 302 -38.47 13.81 -9.17
CA LEU A 302 -39.34 14.42 -8.16
C LEU A 302 -38.84 15.79 -7.69
N LYS A 303 -37.52 16.01 -7.69
CA LYS A 303 -36.84 17.28 -7.40
C LYS A 303 -36.72 18.19 -8.63
N GLY A 304 -37.39 17.91 -9.73
CA GLY A 304 -37.39 18.75 -10.94
C GLY A 304 -36.12 18.68 -11.77
N THR A 305 -35.37 17.56 -11.68
CA THR A 305 -34.12 17.34 -12.46
C THR A 305 -34.35 16.26 -13.50
N ASN A 306 -34.36 16.64 -14.78
CA ASN A 306 -34.52 15.69 -15.88
C ASN A 306 -33.17 15.02 -16.22
N ILE A 307 -33.10 13.69 -16.11
CA ILE A 307 -31.93 12.88 -16.50
C ILE A 307 -32.24 12.23 -17.85
N CYS A 308 -31.55 12.66 -18.89
CA CYS A 308 -31.71 12.13 -20.25
C CYS A 308 -30.75 10.98 -20.57
N THR A 309 -29.57 10.95 -19.93
CA THR A 309 -28.50 10.02 -20.27
C THR A 309 -27.81 9.50 -19.04
N ILE A 310 -27.61 8.19 -18.97
CA ILE A 310 -26.87 7.51 -17.92
C ILE A 310 -25.63 6.82 -18.50
N VAL A 311 -24.46 7.14 -17.94
CA VAL A 311 -23.18 6.49 -18.22
C VAL A 311 -22.88 5.47 -17.13
N GLY A 312 -22.66 4.22 -17.50
CA GLY A 312 -22.39 3.15 -16.53
C GLY A 312 -21.78 1.92 -17.18
N ASP A 313 -21.66 0.86 -16.40
CA ASP A 313 -21.18 -0.43 -16.89
C ASP A 313 -22.15 -1.04 -17.91
N GLU A 314 -21.69 -2.03 -18.69
CA GLU A 314 -22.52 -2.69 -19.72
C GLU A 314 -23.63 -3.62 -19.15
N ASP A 315 -24.06 -3.39 -17.89
CA ASP A 315 -25.17 -4.13 -17.33
C ASP A 315 -26.50 -3.73 -18.02
N SER A 316 -27.10 -4.70 -18.71
CA SER A 316 -28.38 -4.54 -19.39
C SER A 316 -29.56 -4.50 -18.42
N THR A 317 -29.41 -5.09 -17.22
CA THR A 317 -30.48 -5.22 -16.23
C THR A 317 -30.88 -3.86 -15.65
N THR A 318 -29.88 -3.03 -15.34
CA THR A 318 -30.11 -1.68 -14.76
C THR A 318 -30.88 -0.81 -15.72
N ILE A 319 -30.49 -0.74 -16.99
CA ILE A 319 -31.17 0.13 -17.96
C ILE A 319 -32.57 -0.41 -18.33
N ALA A 320 -32.72 -1.73 -18.43
CA ALA A 320 -34.05 -2.31 -18.71
C ALA A 320 -35.04 -1.95 -17.60
N ARG A 321 -34.62 -2.06 -16.35
CA ARG A 321 -35.46 -1.71 -15.17
C ARG A 321 -35.72 -0.21 -15.07
N ILE A 322 -34.77 0.65 -15.42
CA ILE A 322 -35.02 2.13 -15.47
C ILE A 322 -36.05 2.45 -16.53
N ARG A 323 -35.93 1.89 -17.73
CA ARG A 323 -36.87 2.14 -18.81
C ARG A 323 -38.27 1.61 -18.52
N SER A 324 -38.40 0.50 -17.80
CA SER A 324 -39.72 -0.02 -17.43
C SER A 324 -40.37 0.71 -16.24
N ASN A 325 -39.58 1.28 -15.32
CA ASN A 325 -40.09 1.80 -14.05
C ASN A 325 -40.06 3.33 -13.94
N VAL A 326 -39.26 4.04 -14.80
CA VAL A 326 -39.08 5.49 -14.66
C VAL A 326 -39.30 6.20 -15.99
N ASP A 327 -38.56 5.84 -17.06
CA ASP A 327 -38.63 6.52 -18.34
C ASP A 327 -38.04 5.67 -19.47
N LYS A 328 -38.86 5.50 -20.53
CA LYS A 328 -38.50 4.70 -21.72
C LYS A 328 -37.39 5.35 -22.56
N ASP A 329 -37.29 6.68 -22.50
CA ASP A 329 -36.43 7.48 -23.41
C ASP A 329 -35.02 7.70 -22.87
N ILE A 330 -34.72 7.26 -21.64
CA ILE A 330 -33.38 7.39 -21.05
C ILE A 330 -32.35 6.64 -21.91
N LYS A 331 -31.33 7.38 -22.37
CA LYS A 331 -30.21 6.86 -23.14
C LYS A 331 -29.16 6.25 -22.19
N LYS A 332 -28.63 5.07 -22.56
CA LYS A 332 -27.48 4.49 -21.86
C LYS A 332 -26.23 4.64 -22.71
N LEU A 333 -25.17 5.14 -22.11
CA LEU A 333 -23.82 5.16 -22.66
C LEU A 333 -22.91 4.24 -21.84
N SER A 334 -21.97 3.60 -22.51
CA SER A 334 -21.02 2.71 -21.88
C SER A 334 -19.81 3.47 -21.34
N ASP A 335 -19.27 3.05 -20.20
CA ASP A 335 -17.98 3.54 -19.71
C ASP A 335 -16.86 3.16 -20.70
N SER A 336 -16.16 4.18 -21.20
CA SER A 336 -15.07 4.03 -22.17
C SER A 336 -13.94 3.13 -21.66
N ASN A 337 -13.68 3.05 -20.37
CA ASN A 337 -12.65 2.17 -19.80
C ASN A 337 -13.10 0.72 -19.73
N HIS A 338 -14.38 0.46 -19.47
CA HIS A 338 -14.96 -0.89 -19.51
C HIS A 338 -14.94 -1.45 -20.93
N MET A 339 -15.29 -0.65 -21.92
CA MET A 339 -15.21 -1.05 -23.34
C MET A 339 -13.76 -1.46 -23.73
N LYS A 340 -12.76 -0.70 -23.28
CA LYS A 340 -11.33 -1.01 -23.50
C LYS A 340 -10.90 -2.31 -22.82
N LYS A 341 -11.35 -2.55 -21.60
CA LYS A 341 -11.06 -3.79 -20.85
C LYS A 341 -11.72 -4.99 -21.52
N THR A 342 -12.97 -4.84 -21.98
CA THR A 342 -13.72 -5.89 -22.68
C THR A 342 -13.06 -6.26 -24.01
N LEU A 343 -12.60 -5.26 -24.80
CA LEU A 343 -11.81 -5.51 -25.99
C LEU A 343 -10.53 -6.29 -25.67
N GLY A 344 -9.78 -5.84 -24.64
CA GLY A 344 -8.59 -6.54 -24.20
C GLY A 344 -8.86 -8.00 -23.86
N LYS A 345 -9.94 -8.28 -23.11
CA LYS A 345 -10.34 -9.65 -22.78
C LYS A 345 -10.64 -10.48 -24.04
N LYS A 346 -11.47 -9.96 -24.96
CA LYS A 346 -11.76 -10.63 -26.24
C LYS A 346 -10.49 -10.95 -27.04
N LEU A 347 -9.52 -10.03 -27.08
CA LEU A 347 -8.25 -10.26 -27.78
C LEU A 347 -7.36 -11.30 -27.07
N TYR A 348 -7.35 -11.34 -25.73
CA TYR A 348 -6.64 -12.39 -25.00
C TYR A 348 -7.31 -13.76 -25.13
N ASP A 349 -8.62 -13.84 -25.16
CA ASP A 349 -9.36 -15.08 -25.43
C ASP A 349 -9.07 -15.58 -26.86
N LEU A 350 -8.98 -14.66 -27.83
CA LEU A 350 -8.62 -14.95 -29.21
C LEU A 350 -7.17 -15.44 -29.36
N LYS A 351 -6.25 -15.01 -28.50
CA LYS A 351 -4.84 -15.44 -28.49
C LYS A 351 -4.69 -16.96 -28.40
N ASN A 352 -5.60 -17.64 -27.71
CA ASN A 352 -5.57 -19.11 -27.57
C ASN A 352 -5.85 -19.82 -28.89
N LYS A 353 -6.47 -19.12 -29.87
CA LYS A 353 -6.81 -19.64 -31.20
C LYS A 353 -5.81 -19.26 -32.30
N HIS A 354 -5.07 -18.15 -32.08
CA HIS A 354 -4.15 -17.59 -33.09
C HIS A 354 -2.77 -17.31 -32.43
N GLN A 355 -1.78 -18.12 -32.79
CA GLN A 355 -0.40 -17.95 -32.28
C GLN A 355 0.24 -16.63 -32.72
N SER A 356 -0.16 -16.11 -33.89
CA SER A 356 0.25 -14.80 -34.44
C SER A 356 -0.18 -13.61 -33.54
N LEU A 357 -1.23 -13.77 -32.73
CA LEU A 357 -1.74 -12.76 -31.81
C LEU A 357 -0.93 -12.71 -30.52
N SER A 358 0.34 -12.32 -30.62
CA SER A 358 1.21 -12.15 -29.45
C SER A 358 0.74 -10.98 -28.56
N THR A 359 1.20 -10.94 -27.31
CA THR A 359 0.91 -9.81 -26.38
C THR A 359 1.35 -8.45 -26.96
N LYS A 360 2.41 -8.43 -27.76
CA LYS A 360 2.87 -7.22 -28.45
C LYS A 360 1.84 -6.74 -29.51
N VAL A 361 1.28 -7.68 -30.28
CA VAL A 361 0.22 -7.40 -31.26
C VAL A 361 -1.06 -6.93 -30.56
N ILE A 362 -1.49 -7.61 -29.49
CA ILE A 362 -2.67 -7.20 -28.69
C ILE A 362 -2.50 -5.75 -28.21
N ASN A 363 -1.36 -5.42 -27.64
CA ASN A 363 -1.08 -4.07 -27.16
C ASN A 363 -1.09 -3.02 -28.29
N TYR A 364 -0.61 -3.39 -29.47
CA TYR A 364 -0.66 -2.53 -30.66
C TYR A 364 -2.11 -2.26 -31.08
N VAL A 365 -2.90 -3.30 -31.23
CA VAL A 365 -4.33 -3.21 -31.64
C VAL A 365 -5.13 -2.37 -30.63
N ILE A 366 -4.95 -2.61 -29.30
CA ILE A 366 -5.59 -1.80 -28.25
C ILE A 366 -5.15 -0.33 -28.34
N LYS A 367 -3.89 -0.06 -28.65
CA LYS A 367 -3.38 1.31 -28.79
C LYS A 367 -4.03 2.01 -29.97
N CYS A 368 -4.12 1.36 -31.13
CA CYS A 368 -4.77 1.90 -32.32
C CYS A 368 -6.26 2.14 -32.07
N PHE A 369 -6.98 1.19 -31.46
CA PHE A 369 -8.38 1.36 -31.08
C PHE A 369 -8.57 2.57 -30.17
N ASN A 370 -7.76 2.70 -29.12
CA ASN A 370 -7.86 3.84 -28.19
C ASN A 370 -7.62 5.18 -28.90
N PHE A 371 -6.70 5.21 -29.86
CA PHE A 371 -6.38 6.41 -30.58
C PHE A 371 -7.54 6.79 -31.54
N LEU A 372 -8.04 5.82 -32.30
CA LEU A 372 -9.16 5.99 -33.21
C LEU A 372 -10.41 6.52 -32.49
N VAL A 373 -10.79 5.87 -31.38
CA VAL A 373 -11.96 6.27 -30.57
C VAL A 373 -11.76 7.68 -29.97
N ALA A 374 -10.53 8.05 -29.59
CA ALA A 374 -10.25 9.38 -29.09
C ALA A 374 -10.36 10.47 -30.15
N GLN A 375 -9.97 10.19 -31.40
CA GLN A 375 -10.11 11.12 -32.55
C GLN A 375 -11.57 11.25 -33.02
N GLY A 376 -12.36 10.20 -32.88
CA GLY A 376 -13.78 10.20 -33.22
C GLY A 376 -14.70 10.71 -32.10
N LYS A 377 -14.21 11.46 -31.12
CA LYS A 377 -15.01 11.98 -30.01
C LYS A 377 -16.17 12.83 -30.53
N GLY A 378 -17.39 12.47 -30.15
CA GLY A 378 -18.61 13.17 -30.58
C GLY A 378 -19.06 12.86 -32.01
N GLN A 379 -18.34 12.00 -32.74
CA GLN A 379 -18.59 11.67 -34.16
C GLN A 379 -18.78 10.14 -34.33
N PRO A 380 -19.94 9.59 -33.97
CA PRO A 380 -20.19 8.15 -34.05
C PRO A 380 -20.03 7.56 -35.43
N GLU A 381 -20.43 8.31 -36.47
CA GLU A 381 -20.31 7.86 -37.88
C GLU A 381 -18.85 7.66 -38.31
N LYS A 382 -17.96 8.56 -37.86
CA LYS A 382 -16.52 8.46 -38.07
C LYS A 382 -15.94 7.23 -37.39
N ILE A 383 -16.34 6.93 -36.17
CA ILE A 383 -15.94 5.74 -35.44
C ILE A 383 -16.45 4.49 -36.12
N CYS A 384 -17.72 4.49 -36.56
CA CYS A 384 -18.35 3.38 -37.28
C CYS A 384 -17.59 3.01 -38.54
N LYS A 385 -17.24 3.98 -39.37
CA LYS A 385 -16.48 3.79 -40.60
C LYS A 385 -15.03 3.34 -40.36
N SER A 386 -14.39 3.84 -39.31
CA SER A 386 -12.96 3.60 -39.03
C SER A 386 -12.68 2.28 -38.28
N LEU A 387 -13.64 1.71 -37.55
CA LEU A 387 -13.43 0.47 -36.80
C LEU A 387 -13.17 -0.76 -37.66
N PRO A 388 -13.90 -1.01 -38.76
CA PRO A 388 -13.56 -2.10 -39.72
C PRO A 388 -12.18 -1.91 -40.33
N ALA A 389 -11.79 -0.68 -40.69
CA ALA A 389 -10.45 -0.38 -41.22
C ALA A 389 -9.34 -0.76 -40.23
N LEU A 390 -9.59 -0.66 -38.90
CA LEU A 390 -8.63 -1.08 -37.91
C LEU A 390 -8.31 -2.57 -37.92
N ALA A 391 -9.20 -3.42 -38.41
CA ALA A 391 -8.94 -4.84 -38.59
C ALA A 391 -7.93 -5.12 -39.71
N LYS A 392 -7.94 -4.29 -40.77
CA LYS A 392 -7.06 -4.40 -41.92
C LYS A 392 -5.69 -3.74 -41.69
N HIS A 393 -5.66 -2.64 -40.94
CA HIS A 393 -4.49 -1.82 -40.68
C HIS A 393 -3.23 -2.59 -40.20
N PRO A 394 -3.27 -3.54 -39.23
CA PRO A 394 -2.09 -4.30 -38.83
C PRO A 394 -1.54 -5.24 -39.90
N PHE A 395 -2.30 -5.49 -40.96
CA PHE A 395 -1.93 -6.39 -42.08
C PHE A 395 -1.38 -5.66 -43.29
N GLY A 396 -1.20 -4.33 -43.21
CA GLY A 396 -0.61 -3.52 -44.27
C GLY A 396 -1.63 -2.98 -45.28
N ASP A 397 -2.91 -3.23 -45.07
CA ASP A 397 -3.99 -2.66 -45.87
C ASP A 397 -4.52 -1.39 -45.23
N HIS A 398 -4.30 -0.25 -45.89
CA HIS A 398 -4.65 1.09 -45.41
C HIS A 398 -5.73 1.76 -46.28
N SER A 399 -6.35 1.02 -47.22
CA SER A 399 -7.33 1.54 -48.17
C SER A 399 -8.51 2.23 -47.51
N ASP A 400 -8.99 1.69 -46.39
CA ASP A 400 -10.13 2.19 -45.64
C ASP A 400 -9.71 3.06 -44.43
N CYS A 401 -8.43 3.33 -44.24
CA CYS A 401 -7.93 4.14 -43.14
C CYS A 401 -8.22 5.64 -43.37
N HIS A 402 -8.30 6.40 -42.29
CA HIS A 402 -8.45 7.86 -42.35
C HIS A 402 -7.17 8.55 -41.91
N THR A 403 -6.83 9.68 -42.53
CA THR A 403 -5.62 10.47 -42.28
C THR A 403 -5.49 10.91 -40.81
N ASP A 404 -6.61 11.21 -40.14
CA ASP A 404 -6.61 11.64 -38.73
C ASP A 404 -5.95 10.65 -37.74
N TRP A 405 -5.89 9.35 -38.08
CA TRP A 405 -5.36 8.36 -37.17
C TRP A 405 -4.31 7.44 -37.79
N CYS A 406 -4.23 7.33 -39.14
CA CYS A 406 -3.30 6.47 -39.86
C CYS A 406 -2.20 7.28 -40.54
N ARG A 407 -0.98 7.13 -40.09
CA ARG A 407 0.18 7.80 -40.70
C ARG A 407 0.69 7.13 -41.97
N PHE A 408 0.30 5.89 -42.23
CA PHE A 408 0.74 5.11 -43.40
C PHE A 408 0.13 5.60 -44.70
N ILE A 409 -0.89 6.46 -44.64
CA ILE A 409 -1.48 7.09 -45.81
C ILE A 409 -0.57 8.20 -46.32
N GLU A 410 0.05 8.97 -45.44
CA GLU A 410 0.89 10.13 -45.75
C GLU A 410 2.32 9.71 -46.10
N GLU A 411 2.86 8.71 -45.39
CA GLU A 411 4.25 8.25 -45.52
C GLU A 411 4.28 6.78 -45.95
N THR A 412 4.42 6.55 -47.26
CA THR A 412 4.59 5.21 -47.87
C THR A 412 5.95 4.64 -47.47
N GLY A 413 6.00 3.43 -46.94
CA GLY A 413 7.24 2.74 -46.53
C GLY A 413 7.58 2.80 -45.02
N MET A 414 6.72 3.33 -44.20
CA MET A 414 6.89 3.30 -42.76
C MET A 414 6.95 1.88 -42.19
N LYS A 415 7.87 1.66 -41.22
CA LYS A 415 7.96 0.39 -40.49
C LYS A 415 6.99 0.35 -39.30
N TYR A 416 6.37 -0.79 -39.05
CA TYR A 416 5.47 -1.05 -37.90
C TYR A 416 6.28 -1.22 -36.61
N ARG A 417 6.80 -0.13 -36.07
CA ARG A 417 7.69 -0.16 -34.85
C ARG A 417 7.14 -0.94 -33.68
N SER A 418 5.83 -1.09 -33.59
CA SER A 418 5.15 -1.77 -32.48
C SER A 418 4.68 -3.19 -32.80
N LEU A 419 4.80 -3.65 -34.05
CA LEU A 419 4.55 -5.03 -34.44
C LEU A 419 5.86 -5.87 -34.42
N PRO A 420 5.77 -7.20 -34.35
CA PRO A 420 6.94 -8.07 -34.45
C PRO A 420 7.71 -7.81 -35.76
N TYR A 421 9.04 -7.79 -35.67
CA TYR A 421 9.97 -7.60 -36.78
C TYR A 421 9.78 -6.28 -37.59
N GLY A 422 8.90 -5.37 -37.11
CA GLY A 422 8.62 -4.13 -37.86
C GLY A 422 7.84 -4.32 -39.19
N LYS A 423 7.25 -5.48 -39.38
CA LYS A 423 6.48 -5.85 -40.57
C LYS A 423 4.98 -5.97 -40.28
N PRO A 424 4.11 -5.84 -41.35
CA PRO A 424 2.69 -6.15 -41.19
C PRO A 424 2.48 -7.64 -40.87
N LEU A 425 1.31 -7.96 -40.32
CA LEU A 425 0.88 -9.33 -40.06
C LEU A 425 0.42 -9.99 -41.40
N SER A 426 0.54 -11.31 -41.49
CA SER A 426 0.17 -12.09 -42.69
C SER A 426 -0.95 -13.12 -42.46
N ASP A 427 -1.37 -13.32 -41.19
CA ASP A 427 -2.38 -14.33 -40.83
C ASP A 427 -3.80 -13.85 -41.19
N LYS A 428 -4.31 -14.34 -42.34
CA LYS A 428 -5.67 -14.01 -42.81
C LYS A 428 -6.78 -14.49 -41.90
N SER A 429 -6.59 -15.62 -41.19
CA SER A 429 -7.55 -16.14 -40.24
C SER A 429 -7.69 -15.23 -39.02
N LEU A 430 -6.57 -14.67 -38.50
CA LEU A 430 -6.57 -13.64 -37.46
C LEU A 430 -7.24 -12.34 -37.98
N GLN A 431 -6.99 -11.94 -39.23
CA GLN A 431 -7.62 -10.75 -39.84
C GLN A 431 -9.14 -10.86 -39.82
N ALA A 432 -9.69 -12.02 -40.26
CA ALA A 432 -11.13 -12.27 -40.28
C ALA A 432 -11.73 -12.23 -38.84
N SER A 433 -11.04 -12.80 -37.87
CA SER A 433 -11.45 -12.77 -36.45
C SER A 433 -11.45 -11.35 -35.88
N LEU A 434 -10.47 -10.52 -36.20
CA LEU A 434 -10.42 -9.10 -35.81
C LEU A 434 -11.50 -8.29 -36.51
N GLN A 435 -11.79 -8.58 -37.80
CA GLN A 435 -12.88 -7.96 -38.56
C GLN A 435 -14.23 -8.18 -37.85
N GLN A 436 -14.52 -9.42 -37.46
CA GLN A 436 -15.76 -9.74 -36.73
C GLN A 436 -15.87 -8.97 -35.42
N ILE A 437 -14.77 -8.88 -34.65
CA ILE A 437 -14.77 -8.12 -33.41
C ILE A 437 -15.04 -6.63 -33.67
N PHE A 438 -14.32 -6.01 -34.60
CA PHE A 438 -14.45 -4.57 -34.82
C PHE A 438 -15.75 -4.19 -35.52
N SER A 439 -16.34 -5.05 -36.36
CA SER A 439 -17.68 -4.86 -36.91
C SER A 439 -18.73 -4.80 -35.78
N SER A 440 -18.66 -5.75 -34.81
CA SER A 440 -19.53 -5.69 -33.62
C SER A 440 -19.37 -4.41 -32.78
N TYR A 441 -18.15 -3.84 -32.72
CA TYR A 441 -17.93 -2.55 -32.06
C TYR A 441 -18.44 -1.37 -32.92
N ALA A 442 -18.40 -1.46 -34.23
CA ALA A 442 -18.90 -0.42 -35.14
C ALA A 442 -20.42 -0.23 -35.01
N GLU A 443 -21.19 -1.31 -34.88
CA GLU A 443 -22.64 -1.28 -34.58
C GLU A 443 -22.97 -0.49 -33.31
N HIS A 444 -22.03 -0.42 -32.36
CA HIS A 444 -22.17 0.30 -31.11
C HIS A 444 -21.38 1.61 -31.03
N SER A 445 -21.01 2.19 -32.19
CA SER A 445 -20.22 3.42 -32.31
C SER A 445 -20.82 4.60 -31.52
N ASN A 446 -22.15 4.72 -31.48
CA ASN A 446 -22.85 5.73 -30.67
C ASN A 446 -22.50 5.67 -29.18
N LYS A 447 -22.25 4.48 -28.61
CA LYS A 447 -21.86 4.32 -27.21
C LYS A 447 -20.39 4.67 -26.97
N LEU A 448 -19.55 4.55 -28.02
CA LEU A 448 -18.12 4.85 -27.95
C LEU A 448 -17.82 6.33 -28.14
N ALA A 449 -18.62 7.04 -28.88
CA ALA A 449 -18.35 8.43 -29.31
C ALA A 449 -18.27 9.42 -28.13
N ASN A 450 -19.00 9.18 -27.06
CA ASN A 450 -19.09 10.12 -25.95
C ASN A 450 -17.88 10.14 -25.01
N LEU A 451 -17.04 9.13 -25.00
CA LEU A 451 -15.84 8.99 -24.14
C LEU A 451 -16.05 9.32 -22.66
N GLU A 452 -17.28 9.27 -22.16
CA GLU A 452 -17.58 9.48 -20.76
C GLU A 452 -17.05 8.30 -19.92
N SER A 453 -16.78 8.56 -18.66
CA SER A 453 -16.12 7.55 -17.79
C SER A 453 -16.63 7.63 -16.37
N THR A 454 -16.82 6.47 -15.76
CA THR A 454 -17.17 6.28 -14.35
C THR A 454 -15.98 6.44 -13.38
N GLN A 455 -14.80 6.87 -13.86
CA GLN A 455 -13.62 7.10 -12.98
C GLN A 455 -13.92 8.05 -11.82
N GLY A 456 -14.84 8.97 -11.98
CA GLY A 456 -15.34 9.83 -10.91
C GLY A 456 -15.96 9.03 -9.77
N ASN A 457 -16.79 8.06 -10.12
CA ASN A 457 -17.45 7.13 -9.19
C ASN A 457 -16.43 6.15 -8.58
N GLU A 458 -15.51 5.57 -9.36
CA GLU A 458 -14.44 4.72 -8.83
C GLU A 458 -13.59 5.48 -7.78
N SER A 459 -13.24 6.75 -8.06
CA SER A 459 -12.52 7.60 -7.11
C SER A 459 -13.35 7.89 -5.85
N PHE A 460 -14.66 8.08 -5.99
CA PHE A 460 -15.57 8.24 -4.87
C PHE A 460 -15.66 6.95 -4.04
N ASN A 461 -15.83 5.79 -4.69
CA ASN A 461 -15.86 4.49 -4.03
C ASN A 461 -14.58 4.24 -3.21
N LYS A 462 -13.40 4.70 -3.68
CA LYS A 462 -12.16 4.68 -2.90
C LYS A 462 -12.22 5.59 -1.67
N THR A 463 -12.83 6.76 -1.79
CA THR A 463 -13.02 7.68 -0.66
C THR A 463 -13.96 7.07 0.39
N VAL A 464 -15.06 6.44 -0.05
CA VAL A 464 -15.94 5.68 0.84
C VAL A 464 -15.18 4.55 1.53
N ALA A 465 -14.38 3.77 0.78
CA ALA A 465 -13.59 2.67 1.33
C ALA A 465 -12.52 3.14 2.35
N SER A 466 -12.02 4.38 2.24
CA SER A 466 -11.11 4.94 3.25
C SER A 466 -11.81 5.30 4.55
N LYS A 467 -13.10 5.68 4.50
CA LYS A 467 -13.92 6.01 5.67
C LYS A 467 -14.68 4.80 6.22
N ALA A 468 -15.07 3.86 5.36
CA ALA A 468 -15.69 2.59 5.68
C ALA A 468 -14.83 1.43 5.15
N PRO A 469 -13.69 1.10 5.80
CA PRO A 469 -12.79 0.04 5.36
C PRO A 469 -13.51 -1.30 5.17
N LYS A 470 -13.22 -2.00 4.08
CA LYS A 470 -13.87 -3.27 3.71
C LYS A 470 -13.60 -4.42 4.68
N SER A 471 -12.59 -4.28 5.55
CA SER A 471 -12.29 -5.22 6.63
C SER A 471 -13.32 -5.19 7.77
N LYS A 472 -14.21 -4.18 7.80
CA LYS A 472 -15.21 -3.97 8.85
C LYS A 472 -16.60 -3.80 8.27
N HIS A 473 -17.62 -4.27 9.02
CA HIS A 473 -19.02 -4.12 8.64
C HIS A 473 -19.66 -2.95 9.38
N TYR A 474 -19.94 -1.86 8.66
CA TYR A 474 -20.61 -0.67 9.20
C TYR A 474 -22.12 -0.63 8.88
N GLY A 475 -22.64 -1.58 8.11
CA GLY A 475 -24.03 -1.55 7.61
C GLY A 475 -25.10 -1.95 8.63
N GLY A 476 -24.73 -2.42 9.82
CA GLY A 476 -25.68 -2.80 10.87
C GLY A 476 -26.27 -1.62 11.66
N SER A 477 -25.75 -0.39 11.47
CA SER A 477 -26.18 0.84 12.13
C SER A 477 -26.18 2.03 11.15
N GLY A 478 -26.43 3.25 11.61
CA GLY A 478 -26.33 4.49 10.83
C GLY A 478 -24.92 4.82 10.35
N SER A 479 -23.90 4.18 10.94
CA SER A 479 -22.49 4.51 10.71
C SER A 479 -22.06 4.42 9.24
N LEU A 480 -22.60 3.50 8.44
CA LEU A 480 -22.31 3.43 7.01
C LEU A 480 -22.86 4.67 6.27
N GLY A 481 -24.10 5.06 6.53
CA GLY A 481 -24.72 6.25 5.94
C GLY A 481 -23.90 7.51 6.22
N TYR A 482 -23.50 7.73 7.47
CA TYR A 482 -22.69 8.88 7.89
C TYR A 482 -21.33 8.94 7.18
N ARG A 483 -20.67 7.78 6.98
CA ARG A 483 -19.39 7.68 6.28
C ARG A 483 -19.52 7.92 4.78
N ILE A 484 -20.62 7.48 4.18
CA ILE A 484 -20.91 7.77 2.77
C ILE A 484 -21.21 9.26 2.63
N ALA A 485 -22.07 9.84 3.49
CA ALA A 485 -22.37 11.28 3.51
C ALA A 485 -21.09 12.13 3.64
N ALA A 486 -20.22 11.80 4.60
CA ALA A 486 -18.91 12.44 4.73
C ALA A 486 -18.06 12.35 3.45
N SER A 487 -18.17 11.25 2.71
CA SER A 487 -17.46 11.08 1.43
C SER A 487 -18.06 11.93 0.32
N VAL A 488 -19.39 12.09 0.31
CA VAL A 488 -20.11 12.97 -0.62
C VAL A 488 -19.69 14.41 -0.42
N VAL A 489 -19.77 14.91 0.82
CA VAL A 489 -19.38 16.30 1.13
C VAL A 489 -17.91 16.53 0.81
N GLN A 490 -17.02 15.58 1.13
CA GLN A 490 -15.60 15.67 0.77
C GLN A 490 -15.38 15.74 -0.75
N LYS A 491 -16.13 14.99 -1.55
CA LYS A 491 -16.03 15.03 -3.02
C LYS A 491 -16.54 16.36 -3.57
N ASN A 492 -17.58 16.91 -2.97
CA ASN A 492 -18.23 18.14 -3.42
C ASN A 492 -17.52 19.39 -2.94
N ARG A 493 -17.19 19.49 -1.66
CA ARG A 493 -16.62 20.70 -1.02
C ARG A 493 -15.10 20.59 -0.75
N GLY A 494 -14.50 19.41 -0.78
CA GLY A 494 -13.10 19.20 -0.39
C GLY A 494 -12.97 18.73 1.06
N GLN A 495 -11.73 18.62 1.56
CA GLN A 495 -11.49 18.18 2.94
C GLN A 495 -11.88 19.23 3.98
N ILE A 496 -12.01 20.48 3.56
CA ILE A 496 -12.49 21.59 4.40
C ILE A 496 -13.89 21.33 4.97
N TYR A 497 -14.66 20.39 4.42
CA TYR A 497 -15.99 20.03 4.92
C TYR A 497 -16.03 19.71 6.42
N THR A 498 -14.91 19.27 7.01
CA THR A 498 -14.81 19.01 8.45
C THR A 498 -14.95 20.29 9.28
N VAL A 499 -14.56 21.43 8.71
CA VAL A 499 -14.80 22.74 9.32
C VAL A 499 -16.28 23.09 9.25
N ASP A 500 -16.91 22.90 8.08
CA ASP A 500 -18.34 23.11 7.87
C ASP A 500 -19.15 22.24 8.84
N ALA A 501 -18.76 20.94 8.98
CA ALA A 501 -19.43 20.02 9.90
C ALA A 501 -19.30 20.44 11.37
N ASN A 502 -18.14 20.97 11.79
CA ASN A 502 -18.01 21.52 13.14
C ASN A 502 -18.95 22.72 13.34
N VAL A 503 -18.99 23.65 12.39
CA VAL A 503 -19.84 24.85 12.47
C VAL A 503 -21.31 24.45 12.51
N SER A 504 -21.76 23.55 11.62
CA SER A 504 -23.16 23.10 11.57
C SER A 504 -23.55 22.26 12.80
N ALA A 505 -22.60 21.66 13.49
CA ALA A 505 -22.82 20.98 14.77
C ALA A 505 -22.75 21.94 15.98
N GLY A 506 -22.65 23.25 15.78
CA GLY A 506 -22.48 24.24 16.87
C GLY A 506 -21.14 24.21 17.56
N LEU A 507 -20.15 23.54 16.97
CA LEU A 507 -18.79 23.39 17.51
C LEU A 507 -17.85 24.45 16.94
N SER A 508 -16.77 24.76 17.67
CA SER A 508 -15.73 25.64 17.13
C SER A 508 -15.11 25.04 15.85
N PRO A 509 -14.86 25.84 14.80
CA PRO A 509 -14.34 25.33 13.52
C PRO A 509 -12.97 24.65 13.66
N GLY A 510 -12.16 25.05 14.67
CA GLY A 510 -10.83 24.51 14.94
C GLY A 510 -9.76 25.12 14.04
N VAL A 511 -8.84 25.90 14.62
CA VAL A 511 -7.77 26.60 13.90
C VAL A 511 -6.86 25.60 13.17
N HIS A 512 -6.44 24.52 13.84
CA HIS A 512 -5.61 23.49 13.26
C HIS A 512 -6.33 22.67 12.19
N THR A 513 -7.63 22.39 12.37
CA THR A 513 -8.48 21.72 11.37
C THR A 513 -8.55 22.55 10.09
N LYS A 514 -8.86 23.85 10.21
CA LYS A 514 -8.93 24.79 9.07
C LYS A 514 -7.58 24.85 8.34
N LYS A 515 -6.49 25.06 9.08
CA LYS A 515 -5.13 25.18 8.50
C LYS A 515 -4.73 23.91 7.74
N LEU A 516 -4.89 22.74 8.34
CA LEU A 516 -4.49 21.46 7.73
C LEU A 516 -5.30 21.15 6.47
N PHE A 517 -6.63 21.24 6.55
CA PHE A 517 -7.47 20.81 5.43
C PHE A 517 -7.52 21.81 4.29
N THR A 518 -7.38 23.11 4.55
CA THR A 518 -7.15 24.11 3.49
C THR A 518 -5.86 23.79 2.72
N LEU A 519 -4.77 23.50 3.44
CA LEU A 519 -3.49 23.13 2.81
C LEU A 519 -3.62 21.84 1.97
N ARG A 520 -4.29 20.83 2.47
CA ARG A 520 -4.53 19.57 1.73
C ARG A 520 -5.37 19.78 0.48
N ASP A 521 -6.39 20.63 0.53
CA ASP A 521 -7.22 20.95 -0.64
C ASP A 521 -6.43 21.74 -1.69
N LEU A 522 -5.58 22.67 -1.28
CA LEU A 522 -4.65 23.38 -2.19
C LEU A 522 -3.66 22.41 -2.84
N GLN A 523 -3.08 21.50 -2.07
CA GLN A 523 -2.20 20.44 -2.60
C GLN A 523 -2.94 19.51 -3.58
N ALA A 524 -4.20 19.17 -3.29
CA ALA A 524 -5.03 18.37 -4.19
C ALA A 524 -5.33 19.09 -5.51
N LYS A 525 -5.66 20.40 -5.46
CA LYS A 525 -5.81 21.26 -6.65
C LYS A 525 -4.52 21.30 -7.46
N LYS A 526 -3.38 21.55 -6.83
CA LYS A 526 -2.06 21.56 -7.49
C LYS A 526 -1.74 20.21 -8.16
N ARG A 527 -1.96 19.09 -7.45
CA ARG A 527 -1.77 17.74 -8.02
C ARG A 527 -2.66 17.48 -9.24
N LYS A 528 -3.94 17.90 -9.19
CA LYS A 528 -4.85 17.80 -10.34
C LYS A 528 -4.34 18.63 -11.54
N ALA A 529 -3.91 19.85 -11.32
CA ALA A 529 -3.36 20.70 -12.37
C ALA A 529 -2.11 20.09 -13.01
N ILE A 530 -1.17 19.58 -12.20
CA ILE A 530 0.03 18.88 -12.69
C ILE A 530 -0.35 17.61 -13.47
N ALA A 531 -1.31 16.83 -12.98
CA ALA A 531 -1.69 15.54 -13.58
C ALA A 531 -2.23 15.67 -15.02
N VAL A 532 -2.77 16.83 -15.40
CA VAL A 532 -3.29 17.10 -16.77
C VAL A 532 -2.16 17.44 -17.74
N THR A 533 -0.97 17.83 -17.25
CA THR A 533 0.14 18.26 -18.11
C THR A 533 0.66 17.13 -19.01
N LYS A 534 1.14 17.47 -20.20
CA LYS A 534 1.75 16.53 -21.15
C LYS A 534 2.91 15.75 -20.51
N LYS A 535 3.75 16.42 -19.71
CA LYS A 535 4.89 15.83 -18.98
C LYS A 535 4.44 14.74 -17.99
N ALA A 536 3.40 15.02 -17.17
CA ALA A 536 2.87 14.06 -16.22
C ALA A 536 2.16 12.88 -16.91
N LYS A 537 1.49 13.12 -18.04
CA LYS A 537 0.89 12.05 -18.86
C LYS A 537 1.96 11.11 -19.42
N LEU A 538 3.04 11.66 -20.01
CA LEU A 538 4.17 10.87 -20.54
C LEU A 538 4.88 10.09 -19.43
N HIS A 539 5.12 10.71 -18.29
CA HIS A 539 5.73 10.02 -17.13
C HIS A 539 4.89 8.82 -16.65
N ARG A 540 3.58 8.97 -16.57
CA ARG A 540 2.66 7.85 -16.24
C ARG A 540 2.73 6.71 -17.25
N ILE A 541 2.81 7.04 -18.55
CA ILE A 541 2.98 6.05 -19.63
C ILE A 541 4.31 5.32 -19.47
N GLN A 542 5.40 6.02 -19.20
CA GLN A 542 6.72 5.43 -18.94
C GLN A 542 6.72 4.51 -17.71
N LEU A 543 6.11 4.95 -16.59
CA LEU A 543 5.98 4.13 -15.40
C LEU A 543 5.13 2.88 -15.66
N LYS A 544 4.05 3.00 -16.42
CA LYS A 544 3.22 1.85 -16.82
C LYS A 544 4.02 0.87 -17.69
N SER A 545 4.80 1.37 -18.65
CA SER A 545 5.68 0.53 -19.48
C SER A 545 6.73 -0.20 -18.65
N LYS A 546 7.40 0.49 -17.71
CA LYS A 546 8.36 -0.14 -16.78
C LYS A 546 7.73 -1.24 -15.92
N ARG A 547 6.52 -1.00 -15.40
CA ARG A 547 5.79 -2.03 -14.64
C ARG A 547 5.47 -3.24 -15.51
N HIS A 548 5.04 -3.04 -16.76
CA HIS A 548 4.80 -4.14 -17.70
C HIS A 548 6.07 -4.94 -18.02
N GLN A 549 7.21 -4.28 -18.13
CA GLN A 549 8.49 -4.96 -18.33
C GLN A 549 8.88 -5.82 -17.11
N ASN A 550 8.57 -5.35 -15.90
CA ASN A 550 8.85 -6.09 -14.66
C ASN A 550 7.81 -7.18 -14.35
N THR A 551 6.60 -7.11 -14.89
CA THR A 551 5.53 -8.10 -14.69
C THR A 551 5.43 -9.14 -15.80
N SER A 552 6.23 -9.04 -16.86
CA SER A 552 6.25 -10.07 -17.92
C SER A 552 6.87 -11.41 -17.47
N SER A 553 7.43 -11.48 -16.26
CA SER A 553 7.95 -12.71 -15.66
C SER A 553 7.04 -13.32 -14.56
N CYS A 554 5.98 -12.64 -14.15
CA CYS A 554 5.02 -13.18 -13.19
C CYS A 554 3.61 -12.86 -13.66
N GLU A 555 2.88 -13.87 -14.14
CA GLU A 555 1.42 -13.79 -14.25
C GLU A 555 0.85 -13.69 -12.83
N VAL A 556 0.67 -12.46 -12.36
CA VAL A 556 -0.12 -12.19 -11.17
C VAL A 556 -1.56 -12.42 -11.55
N ARG A 557 -2.14 -13.53 -11.09
CA ARG A 557 -3.58 -13.80 -11.20
C ARG A 557 -4.36 -12.59 -10.70
N GLU A 558 -5.29 -12.08 -11.51
CA GLU A 558 -6.27 -11.09 -11.07
C GLU A 558 -6.90 -11.57 -9.75
N GLY A 559 -6.67 -10.85 -8.68
CA GLY A 559 -7.22 -11.14 -7.36
C GLY A 559 -6.38 -10.65 -6.18
N VAL A 560 -5.14 -10.24 -6.37
CA VAL A 560 -4.21 -9.86 -5.28
C VAL A 560 -3.78 -8.39 -5.34
N CYS A 561 -4.20 -7.62 -6.34
CA CYS A 561 -3.82 -6.21 -6.47
C CYS A 561 -4.92 -5.24 -6.02
N TYR A 562 -5.36 -5.38 -4.78
CA TYR A 562 -5.79 -4.28 -3.93
C TYR A 562 -4.98 -4.33 -2.63
N GLU A 563 -3.68 -4.34 -2.73
CA GLU A 563 -2.93 -3.61 -1.75
C GLU A 563 -3.29 -2.15 -2.02
N GLU A 564 -4.03 -1.57 -1.11
CA GLU A 564 -4.07 -0.15 -0.92
C GLU A 564 -2.62 0.30 -0.79
N SER A 565 -2.01 0.70 -1.89
CA SER A 565 -1.05 1.78 -1.81
C SER A 565 -1.87 3.03 -1.44
N THR A 566 -2.25 3.14 -0.20
CA THR A 566 -2.18 4.39 0.51
C THR A 566 -0.70 4.74 0.63
N ALA A 567 -0.02 4.80 -0.50
CA ALA A 567 0.96 5.79 -0.73
C ALA A 567 0.17 7.11 -0.85
N LEU A 568 -0.31 7.59 0.26
CA LEU A 568 0.00 8.93 0.66
C LEU A 568 1.54 8.99 0.59
N GLY A 569 2.08 9.15 -0.63
CA GLY A 569 3.30 9.87 -0.84
C GLY A 569 3.04 11.30 -0.39
N ILE A 570 2.90 11.49 0.89
CA ILE A 570 3.50 12.60 1.53
C ILE A 570 4.97 12.32 1.24
N GLU A 571 5.52 12.99 0.23
CA GLU A 571 6.93 13.34 0.29
C GLU A 571 7.01 14.08 1.63
N GLN A 572 7.35 13.34 2.68
CA GLN A 572 7.81 13.95 3.92
C GLN A 572 8.99 14.77 3.46
N ASP A 573 8.83 16.08 3.50
CA ASP A 573 9.96 16.96 3.41
C ASP A 573 10.96 16.43 4.43
N ILE A 574 12.12 16.00 3.95
CA ILE A 574 13.14 15.45 4.80
C ILE A 574 13.55 16.61 5.70
N THR A 575 13.26 16.48 6.98
CA THR A 575 13.56 17.49 7.98
C THR A 575 14.96 17.31 8.58
N GLU A 576 15.54 16.12 8.37
CA GLU A 576 16.83 15.74 8.95
C GLU A 576 17.79 15.18 7.89
N ILE A 577 19.06 15.54 8.02
CA ILE A 577 20.17 14.95 7.27
C ILE A 577 20.76 13.86 8.16
N PRO A 578 20.86 12.59 7.69
CA PRO A 578 21.38 11.52 8.52
C PRO A 578 22.82 11.79 8.94
N ALA A 579 23.15 11.44 10.17
CA ALA A 579 24.53 11.52 10.65
C ALA A 579 25.48 10.63 9.81
N PRO A 580 26.78 10.97 9.70
CA PRO A 580 27.74 10.15 8.98
C PRO A 580 27.83 8.76 9.62
N VAL A 581 27.95 7.73 8.81
CA VAL A 581 28.20 6.38 9.30
C VAL A 581 29.59 6.37 9.94
N GLN A 582 29.64 6.04 11.25
CA GLN A 582 30.93 5.91 11.93
C GLN A 582 31.64 4.67 11.42
N THR A 583 32.88 4.81 10.97
CA THR A 583 33.72 3.67 10.58
C THR A 583 34.04 2.81 11.79
N VAL A 584 33.69 1.54 11.73
CA VAL A 584 34.02 0.55 12.76
C VAL A 584 35.50 0.16 12.62
N THR A 585 36.27 0.25 13.70
CA THR A 585 37.64 -0.28 13.75
C THR A 585 37.62 -1.80 13.71
N ASN A 586 38.55 -2.42 12.98
CA ASN A 586 38.66 -3.87 12.94
C ASN A 586 39.08 -4.38 14.33
N GLN A 587 38.34 -5.37 14.82
CA GLN A 587 38.70 -6.04 16.05
C GLN A 587 39.80 -7.09 15.74
N SER A 588 40.71 -7.36 16.69
CA SER A 588 41.69 -8.42 16.55
C SER A 588 41.01 -9.77 16.42
N MET A 589 41.68 -10.66 15.72
CA MET A 589 41.26 -12.06 15.57
C MET A 589 41.17 -12.74 16.94
N PRO A 590 40.12 -13.50 17.27
CA PRO A 590 40.00 -14.14 18.57
C PRO A 590 41.04 -15.27 18.72
N PRO A 591 41.57 -15.53 19.92
CA PRO A 591 42.38 -16.70 20.21
C PRO A 591 41.51 -17.96 20.09
N ASN A 592 42.08 -19.08 19.75
CA ASN A 592 41.39 -20.38 19.62
C ASN A 592 40.17 -20.32 18.68
N LEU A 593 40.38 -19.86 17.47
CA LEU A 593 39.34 -19.75 16.45
C LEU A 593 38.95 -21.13 15.90
N CYS A 594 37.63 -21.28 15.64
CA CYS A 594 37.12 -22.39 14.84
C CYS A 594 36.99 -21.93 13.38
N ARG A 595 37.67 -22.65 12.46
CA ARG A 595 37.66 -22.35 11.03
C ARG A 595 36.48 -23.01 10.36
N ILE A 596 35.58 -22.19 9.73
CA ILE A 596 34.42 -22.68 8.98
C ILE A 596 34.60 -22.28 7.52
N TYR A 597 34.90 -23.24 6.68
CA TYR A 597 35.02 -23.04 5.23
C TYR A 597 33.61 -22.98 4.64
N PHE A 598 33.35 -22.05 3.71
CA PHE A 598 32.00 -21.69 3.31
C PHE A 598 31.97 -21.25 1.88
N ASP A 599 30.91 -21.68 1.17
CA ASP A 599 30.55 -21.20 -0.17
C ASP A 599 29.06 -21.25 -0.42
N ILE A 600 28.57 -20.45 -1.40
CA ILE A 600 27.17 -20.44 -1.84
C ILE A 600 27.04 -20.39 -3.35
N GLU A 601 26.09 -21.16 -3.89
CA GLU A 601 25.60 -20.97 -5.25
C GLU A 601 24.28 -20.19 -5.25
N ALA A 602 24.08 -19.31 -6.24
CA ALA A 602 22.95 -18.40 -6.27
C ALA A 602 22.33 -18.25 -7.66
N THR A 603 21.09 -17.75 -7.71
CA THR A 603 20.28 -17.57 -8.95
C THR A 603 20.88 -16.60 -9.96
N GLY A 604 21.97 -15.90 -9.65
CA GLY A 604 22.63 -14.94 -10.54
C GLY A 604 23.66 -14.08 -9.81
N LEU A 605 24.30 -13.17 -10.50
CA LEU A 605 25.40 -12.33 -9.99
C LEU A 605 24.94 -11.11 -9.17
N SER A 606 23.65 -10.93 -8.97
CA SER A 606 23.13 -9.85 -8.11
C SER A 606 23.34 -10.17 -6.64
N ARG A 607 23.74 -9.19 -5.85
CA ARG A 607 23.86 -9.32 -4.40
C ARG A 607 22.51 -9.52 -3.67
N THR A 608 21.41 -9.45 -4.40
CA THR A 608 20.05 -9.79 -3.95
C THR A 608 19.54 -11.08 -4.56
N SER A 609 20.42 -11.87 -5.20
CA SER A 609 20.12 -13.19 -5.74
C SER A 609 19.67 -14.15 -4.63
N HIS A 610 18.92 -15.17 -4.99
CA HIS A 610 18.49 -16.19 -4.04
C HIS A 610 19.54 -17.30 -3.98
N ILE A 611 19.78 -17.82 -2.79
CA ILE A 611 20.68 -18.95 -2.56
C ILE A 611 20.03 -20.19 -3.18
N LEU A 612 20.82 -20.96 -3.92
CA LEU A 612 20.48 -22.27 -4.51
C LEU A 612 21.11 -23.43 -3.75
N GLN A 613 22.36 -23.25 -3.29
CA GLN A 613 23.08 -24.18 -2.46
C GLN A 613 23.88 -23.41 -1.43
N LEU A 614 23.97 -23.92 -0.22
CA LEU A 614 24.81 -23.40 0.86
C LEU A 614 25.59 -24.55 1.46
N SER A 615 26.90 -24.43 1.45
CA SER A 615 27.80 -25.45 1.99
C SER A 615 28.79 -24.86 2.98
N ALA A 616 29.09 -25.59 4.03
CA ALA A 616 30.09 -25.22 5.03
C ALA A 616 30.78 -26.47 5.59
N LYS A 617 32.08 -26.37 5.83
CA LYS A 617 32.90 -27.45 6.39
C LYS A 617 33.67 -26.99 7.62
N ARG A 618 33.63 -27.82 8.65
CA ARG A 618 34.42 -27.70 9.86
C ARG A 618 35.12 -29.01 10.11
N ASP A 619 36.42 -29.02 10.02
CA ASP A 619 37.24 -30.25 10.06
C ASP A 619 36.68 -31.34 9.10
N GLU A 620 36.22 -32.46 9.61
CA GLU A 620 35.59 -33.50 8.78
C GLU A 620 34.05 -33.40 8.70
N GLU A 621 33.42 -32.45 9.43
CA GLU A 621 31.97 -32.28 9.43
C GLU A 621 31.55 -31.33 8.29
N MET A 622 30.75 -31.81 7.34
CA MET A 622 30.22 -31.05 6.20
C MET A 622 28.75 -30.75 6.42
N TYR A 623 28.36 -29.47 6.29
CA TYR A 623 27.00 -29.04 6.11
C TYR A 623 26.77 -28.70 4.63
N ASN A 624 25.75 -29.30 4.00
CA ASN A 624 25.36 -29.00 2.62
C ASN A 624 23.84 -29.00 2.48
N SER A 625 23.29 -27.99 1.87
CA SER A 625 21.84 -27.86 1.70
C SER A 625 21.49 -27.16 0.39
N PHE A 626 20.64 -27.81 -0.40
CA PHE A 626 20.02 -27.19 -1.57
C PHE A 626 18.75 -26.39 -1.15
N VAL A 627 18.51 -25.24 -1.80
CA VAL A 627 17.49 -24.28 -1.40
C VAL A 627 16.56 -23.97 -2.56
N LEU A 628 15.25 -24.05 -2.31
CA LEU A 628 14.23 -23.67 -3.29
C LEU A 628 14.19 -22.14 -3.46
N PRO A 629 14.54 -21.60 -4.63
CA PRO A 629 14.45 -20.17 -4.88
C PRO A 629 13.01 -19.75 -5.12
N SER A 630 12.68 -18.48 -4.85
CA SER A 630 11.39 -17.89 -5.21
C SER A 630 11.44 -17.10 -6.54
N CYS A 631 12.53 -17.18 -7.27
CA CYS A 631 12.72 -16.59 -8.59
C CYS A 631 13.44 -17.58 -9.52
N GLN A 632 13.34 -17.34 -10.82
CA GLN A 632 14.02 -18.16 -11.82
C GLN A 632 15.55 -17.99 -11.72
N VAL A 633 16.28 -19.08 -11.98
CA VAL A 633 17.74 -19.06 -12.14
C VAL A 633 18.06 -18.37 -13.48
N THR A 634 19.02 -17.46 -13.47
CA THR A 634 19.43 -16.81 -14.72
C THR A 634 20.11 -17.82 -15.63
N PRO A 635 19.96 -17.73 -16.98
CA PRO A 635 20.57 -18.68 -17.90
C PRO A 635 22.08 -18.86 -17.68
N LYS A 636 22.79 -17.75 -17.41
CA LYS A 636 24.21 -17.77 -17.14
C LYS A 636 24.58 -18.47 -15.81
N ALA A 637 23.75 -18.31 -14.76
CA ALA A 637 23.97 -19.03 -13.51
C ALA A 637 23.71 -20.53 -13.69
N ALA A 638 22.63 -20.90 -14.40
CA ALA A 638 22.32 -22.30 -14.70
C ALA A 638 23.40 -22.97 -15.54
N GLU A 639 24.00 -22.26 -16.50
CA GLU A 639 25.11 -22.75 -17.31
C GLU A 639 26.37 -23.04 -16.46
N ILE A 640 26.68 -22.16 -15.51
CA ILE A 640 27.89 -22.27 -14.67
C ILE A 640 27.71 -23.32 -13.57
N THR A 641 26.59 -23.25 -12.83
CA THR A 641 26.40 -24.12 -11.66
C THR A 641 25.75 -25.44 -11.99
N GLY A 642 25.21 -25.62 -13.21
CA GLY A 642 24.40 -26.77 -13.58
C GLY A 642 23.06 -26.89 -12.84
N ILE A 643 22.65 -25.84 -12.08
CA ILE A 643 21.42 -25.85 -11.29
C ILE A 643 20.30 -25.10 -12.06
N THR A 644 19.18 -25.78 -12.27
CA THR A 644 17.96 -25.19 -12.86
C THR A 644 16.78 -25.29 -11.89
N PHE A 645 15.78 -24.47 -12.11
CA PHE A 645 14.55 -24.45 -11.30
C PHE A 645 13.34 -24.52 -12.20
N GLU A 646 12.68 -25.67 -12.26
CA GLU A 646 11.57 -25.96 -13.16
C GLU A 646 10.43 -26.66 -12.41
N ASN A 647 9.20 -26.31 -12.73
CA ASN A 647 7.98 -26.92 -12.15
C ASN A 647 7.96 -26.95 -10.60
N GLY A 648 8.66 -26.02 -9.94
CA GLY A 648 8.72 -25.98 -8.48
C GLY A 648 9.76 -26.93 -7.86
N GLN A 649 10.61 -27.54 -8.68
CA GLN A 649 11.70 -28.44 -8.26
C GLN A 649 13.05 -27.87 -8.66
N LEU A 650 14.04 -28.10 -7.84
CA LEU A 650 15.44 -27.80 -8.12
C LEU A 650 16.10 -28.98 -8.78
N LEU A 651 16.77 -28.77 -9.90
CA LEU A 651 17.48 -29.82 -10.63
C LEU A 651 18.95 -29.46 -10.73
N PHE A 652 19.81 -30.45 -10.53
CA PHE A 652 21.24 -30.36 -10.81
C PHE A 652 21.60 -31.30 -11.96
N LYS A 653 22.12 -30.74 -13.04
CA LYS A 653 22.44 -31.48 -14.28
C LYS A 653 21.27 -32.38 -14.72
N GLY A 654 20.02 -31.92 -14.58
CA GLY A 654 18.77 -32.64 -14.95
C GLY A 654 18.20 -33.57 -13.88
N ASN A 655 18.89 -33.82 -12.77
CA ASN A 655 18.41 -34.67 -11.67
C ASN A 655 17.74 -33.83 -10.58
N VAL A 656 16.60 -34.27 -10.07
CA VAL A 656 15.88 -33.59 -8.99
C VAL A 656 16.68 -33.69 -7.68
N MET A 657 16.97 -32.55 -7.08
CA MET A 657 17.68 -32.44 -5.81
C MET A 657 16.69 -32.23 -4.64
N PRO A 658 16.94 -32.90 -3.47
CA PRO A 658 16.16 -32.62 -2.28
C PRO A 658 16.50 -31.21 -1.77
N ALA A 659 15.56 -30.26 -1.96
CA ALA A 659 15.77 -28.87 -1.58
C ALA A 659 14.80 -28.41 -0.49
N VAL A 660 15.28 -27.56 0.39
CA VAL A 660 14.51 -27.01 1.52
C VAL A 660 14.19 -25.52 1.32
N GLY A 661 13.25 -25.00 2.10
CA GLY A 661 13.00 -23.54 2.10
C GLY A 661 14.16 -22.78 2.75
N ILE A 662 14.44 -21.55 2.26
CA ILE A 662 15.57 -20.72 2.71
C ILE A 662 15.62 -20.54 4.24
N LYS A 663 14.49 -20.32 4.90
CA LYS A 663 14.45 -20.13 6.36
C LYS A 663 14.88 -21.38 7.13
N LYS A 664 14.55 -22.58 6.63
CA LYS A 664 15.00 -23.85 7.21
C LYS A 664 16.49 -23.99 7.02
N CYS A 665 17.00 -23.86 5.79
CA CYS A 665 18.43 -23.91 5.49
C CYS A 665 19.25 -22.99 6.41
N LEU A 666 18.84 -21.72 6.57
CA LEU A 666 19.56 -20.77 7.40
C LEU A 666 19.50 -21.11 8.91
N ASN A 667 18.38 -21.65 9.41
CA ASN A 667 18.33 -22.12 10.80
C ASN A 667 19.23 -23.34 11.03
N ASP A 668 19.23 -24.29 10.10
CA ASP A 668 20.07 -25.50 10.18
C ASP A 668 21.55 -25.10 10.09
N PHE A 669 21.90 -24.14 9.24
CA PHE A 669 23.24 -23.58 9.15
C PHE A 669 23.67 -22.86 10.44
N ILE A 670 22.82 -22.05 11.06
CA ILE A 670 23.13 -21.42 12.36
C ILE A 670 23.29 -22.48 13.43
N SER A 671 22.46 -23.52 13.43
CA SER A 671 22.64 -24.66 14.38
C SER A 671 23.95 -25.44 14.18
N PHE A 672 24.44 -25.55 12.93
CA PHE A 672 25.79 -26.10 12.65
C PHE A 672 26.87 -25.18 13.22
N LEU A 673 26.74 -23.85 13.11
CA LEU A 673 27.70 -22.91 13.71
C LEU A 673 27.68 -22.92 15.22
N ASP A 674 26.51 -23.06 15.85
CA ASP A 674 26.34 -23.04 17.33
C ASP A 674 26.95 -24.24 18.03
N LYS A 675 27.38 -25.26 17.29
CA LYS A 675 28.15 -26.42 17.85
C LYS A 675 29.59 -26.06 18.24
N SER A 676 30.10 -24.89 17.86
CA SER A 676 31.45 -24.43 18.14
C SER A 676 31.44 -22.93 18.52
N HIS A 677 32.55 -22.47 19.10
CA HIS A 677 32.74 -21.10 19.56
C HIS A 677 33.84 -20.41 18.75
N ASN A 678 33.84 -19.08 18.75
CA ASN A 678 34.80 -18.27 17.99
C ASN A 678 34.87 -18.61 16.51
N ASN A 679 33.72 -18.90 15.89
CA ASN A 679 33.64 -19.27 14.50
C ASN A 679 34.10 -18.13 13.57
N VAL A 680 35.05 -18.41 12.71
CA VAL A 680 35.50 -17.54 11.64
C VAL A 680 35.19 -18.21 10.31
N ILE A 681 34.35 -17.52 9.51
CA ILE A 681 33.91 -18.01 8.21
C ILE A 681 34.98 -17.69 7.17
N ILE A 682 35.44 -18.69 6.45
CA ILE A 682 36.50 -18.63 5.44
C ILE A 682 35.94 -18.97 4.08
N GLY A 683 36.04 -18.05 3.13
CA GLY A 683 35.56 -18.29 1.78
C GLY A 683 36.36 -17.51 0.74
N HIS A 684 36.24 -17.92 -0.52
CA HIS A 684 37.00 -17.28 -1.61
C HIS A 684 36.25 -16.08 -2.18
N ASN A 685 36.87 -14.87 -2.12
CA ASN A 685 36.21 -13.61 -2.47
C ASN A 685 34.87 -13.36 -1.72
N ILE A 686 34.70 -14.03 -0.61
CA ILE A 686 33.45 -14.10 0.19
C ILE A 686 32.91 -12.71 0.56
N CYS A 687 33.80 -11.76 0.87
CA CYS A 687 33.41 -10.43 1.36
C CYS A 687 32.74 -9.55 0.30
N ASN A 688 32.82 -9.88 -0.97
CA ASN A 688 32.27 -9.05 -2.04
C ASN A 688 30.94 -9.58 -2.58
N TYR A 689 30.68 -10.87 -2.44
CA TYR A 689 29.49 -11.48 -3.01
C TYR A 689 28.72 -12.34 -1.96
N ASP A 690 29.30 -13.42 -1.47
CA ASP A 690 28.60 -14.42 -0.66
C ASP A 690 28.05 -13.85 0.65
N CYS A 691 28.86 -13.07 1.37
CA CYS A 691 28.38 -12.36 2.57
C CYS A 691 27.20 -11.44 2.27
N MET A 692 27.16 -10.79 1.10
CA MET A 692 26.09 -9.87 0.77
C MET A 692 24.79 -10.59 0.43
N VAL A 693 24.87 -11.72 -0.27
CA VAL A 693 23.74 -12.60 -0.58
C VAL A 693 23.23 -13.25 0.71
N LEU A 694 24.13 -13.79 1.54
CA LEU A 694 23.82 -14.40 2.83
C LEU A 694 23.11 -13.42 3.77
N TYR A 695 23.67 -12.21 3.96
CA TYR A 695 23.06 -11.20 4.83
C TYR A 695 21.70 -10.74 4.32
N THR A 696 21.52 -10.64 3.00
CA THR A 696 20.20 -10.35 2.40
C THR A 696 19.18 -11.43 2.71
N ALA A 697 19.58 -12.70 2.65
CA ALA A 697 18.71 -13.83 2.98
C ALA A 697 18.38 -13.89 4.48
N LEU A 698 19.40 -13.71 5.34
CA LEU A 698 19.25 -13.68 6.80
C LEU A 698 18.33 -12.55 7.27
N GLU A 699 18.46 -11.34 6.71
CA GLU A 699 17.60 -10.20 7.02
C GLU A 699 16.15 -10.47 6.61
N LYS A 700 15.93 -10.98 5.39
CA LYS A 700 14.58 -11.35 4.91
C LYS A 700 13.89 -12.41 5.79
N CYS A 701 14.69 -13.29 6.40
CA CYS A 701 14.20 -14.33 7.31
C CYS A 701 14.14 -13.88 8.78
N SER A 702 14.57 -12.65 9.13
CA SER A 702 14.73 -12.14 10.50
C SER A 702 15.67 -13.00 11.36
N LEU A 703 16.76 -13.49 10.77
CA LEU A 703 17.77 -14.36 11.41
C LEU A 703 19.14 -13.70 11.52
N LEU A 704 19.29 -12.44 11.05
CA LEU A 704 20.58 -11.76 11.00
C LEU A 704 21.22 -11.62 12.40
N ASP A 705 20.46 -11.18 13.40
CA ASP A 705 20.95 -11.00 14.76
C ASP A 705 21.41 -12.33 15.37
N LYS A 706 20.64 -13.41 15.16
CA LYS A 706 21.00 -14.75 15.63
C LYS A 706 22.30 -15.22 14.98
N PHE A 707 22.45 -15.08 13.67
CA PHE A 707 23.67 -15.42 12.95
C PHE A 707 24.87 -14.62 13.46
N MET A 708 24.68 -13.32 13.72
CA MET A 708 25.75 -12.45 14.25
C MET A 708 26.24 -12.85 15.65
N THR A 709 25.45 -13.57 16.44
CA THR A 709 25.91 -14.15 17.71
C THR A 709 26.76 -15.39 17.54
N SER A 710 26.51 -16.18 16.50
CA SER A 710 27.18 -17.47 16.23
C SER A 710 28.55 -17.34 15.55
N ILE A 711 28.94 -16.13 15.09
CA ILE A 711 30.21 -15.90 14.41
C ILE A 711 31.05 -14.80 15.06
N SER A 712 32.37 -14.83 14.85
CA SER A 712 33.34 -13.79 15.27
C SER A 712 33.75 -12.89 14.10
N GLY A 713 33.98 -13.45 12.92
CA GLY A 713 34.39 -12.70 11.73
C GLY A 713 34.55 -13.56 10.49
N PHE A 714 35.27 -13.02 9.52
CA PHE A 714 35.46 -13.58 8.20
C PHE A 714 36.92 -13.50 7.78
N VAL A 715 37.35 -14.44 6.93
CA VAL A 715 38.63 -14.40 6.21
C VAL A 715 38.34 -14.61 4.73
N ASP A 716 38.80 -13.68 3.90
CA ASP A 716 38.72 -13.78 2.45
C ASP A 716 39.95 -14.40 1.86
N THR A 717 39.86 -15.63 1.38
CA THR A 717 41.04 -16.41 0.91
C THR A 717 41.63 -15.82 -0.38
N LEU A 718 40.91 -15.04 -1.15
CA LEU A 718 41.51 -14.27 -2.25
C LEU A 718 42.60 -13.31 -1.75
N LEU A 719 42.34 -12.63 -0.61
CA LEU A 719 43.32 -11.73 0.01
C LEU A 719 44.40 -12.54 0.72
N LEU A 720 44.01 -13.62 1.35
CA LEU A 720 44.94 -14.54 2.02
C LEU A 720 46.02 -15.08 1.07
N PHE A 721 45.61 -15.63 -0.09
CA PHE A 721 46.54 -16.16 -1.10
C PHE A 721 47.36 -15.06 -1.79
N LYS A 722 46.82 -13.86 -1.96
CA LYS A 722 47.62 -12.73 -2.44
C LYS A 722 48.70 -12.31 -1.45
N SER A 723 48.48 -12.50 -0.17
CA SER A 723 49.48 -12.22 0.90
C SER A 723 50.48 -13.35 1.10
N SER A 724 50.05 -14.61 1.04
CA SER A 724 50.89 -15.77 1.30
C SER A 724 51.65 -16.23 0.06
N HIS A 725 51.08 -16.08 -1.14
CA HIS A 725 51.65 -16.52 -2.41
C HIS A 725 51.60 -15.39 -3.42
N PRO A 726 52.42 -14.32 -3.28
CA PRO A 726 52.41 -13.17 -4.22
C PRO A 726 52.98 -13.58 -5.58
N GLY A 727 52.50 -12.94 -6.66
CA GLY A 727 53.09 -13.08 -8.01
C GLY A 727 52.43 -14.17 -8.89
N LEU A 728 51.34 -14.83 -8.46
CA LEU A 728 50.64 -15.77 -9.31
C LEU A 728 49.84 -15.06 -10.42
N SER A 729 49.77 -15.70 -11.59
CA SER A 729 49.08 -15.16 -12.77
C SER A 729 47.54 -15.03 -12.56
N SER A 730 46.97 -15.92 -11.77
CA SER A 730 45.54 -15.89 -11.43
C SER A 730 45.32 -16.40 -10.00
N TYR A 731 44.38 -15.77 -9.28
CA TYR A 731 43.97 -16.14 -7.94
C TYR A 731 42.53 -16.67 -7.90
N SER A 732 41.99 -17.20 -9.02
CA SER A 732 40.75 -17.96 -8.96
C SER A 732 40.96 -19.27 -8.22
N GLN A 733 39.97 -19.76 -7.47
CA GLN A 733 40.09 -20.94 -6.63
C GLN A 733 40.52 -22.19 -7.45
N PRO A 734 39.95 -22.48 -8.63
CA PRO A 734 40.40 -23.59 -9.46
C PRO A 734 41.87 -23.45 -9.91
N ASN A 735 42.31 -22.24 -10.27
CA ASN A 735 43.69 -22.00 -10.67
C ASN A 735 44.69 -22.15 -9.50
N LEU A 736 44.31 -21.68 -8.30
CA LEU A 736 45.13 -21.88 -7.10
C LEU A 736 45.26 -23.36 -6.76
N PHE A 737 44.15 -24.11 -6.84
CA PHE A 737 44.13 -25.53 -6.55
C PHE A 737 45.03 -26.31 -7.52
N GLN A 738 44.95 -25.99 -8.81
CA GLN A 738 45.81 -26.57 -9.84
C GLN A 738 47.30 -26.16 -9.70
N THR A 739 47.55 -24.85 -9.46
CA THR A 739 48.92 -24.34 -9.42
C THR A 739 49.68 -24.78 -8.17
N LEU A 740 49.00 -24.81 -7.01
CA LEU A 740 49.67 -25.12 -5.73
C LEU A 740 49.63 -26.61 -5.34
N LEU A 741 48.60 -27.33 -5.77
CA LEU A 741 48.43 -28.75 -5.42
C LEU A 741 48.60 -29.72 -6.61
N GLY A 742 48.66 -29.22 -7.86
CA GLY A 742 48.74 -30.02 -9.06
C GLY A 742 47.48 -30.84 -9.41
N GLN A 743 46.36 -30.52 -8.80
CA GLN A 743 45.08 -31.23 -8.89
C GLN A 743 43.95 -30.35 -9.45
N THR A 744 42.90 -30.96 -9.98
CA THR A 744 41.66 -30.27 -10.42
C THR A 744 40.47 -30.83 -9.70
N TYR A 745 39.40 -30.07 -9.60
CA TYR A 745 38.13 -30.45 -8.98
C TYR A 745 36.93 -29.91 -9.78
N ASP A 746 35.72 -30.40 -9.56
CA ASP A 746 34.49 -29.93 -10.23
C ASP A 746 33.99 -28.61 -9.59
N ALA A 747 34.49 -27.49 -10.11
CA ALA A 747 34.19 -26.16 -9.59
C ALA A 747 32.72 -25.76 -9.85
N HIS A 748 32.22 -24.80 -9.08
CA HIS A 748 30.85 -24.26 -9.13
C HIS A 748 29.76 -25.19 -8.58
N ARG A 749 30.18 -26.00 -7.61
CA ARG A 749 29.33 -26.78 -6.74
C ARG A 749 29.77 -26.48 -5.30
N ALA A 750 28.94 -25.84 -4.51
CA ALA A 750 29.38 -25.27 -3.23
C ALA A 750 30.01 -26.26 -2.25
N ASP A 751 29.61 -27.54 -2.23
CA ASP A 751 30.24 -28.57 -1.40
C ASP A 751 31.63 -28.96 -1.90
N GLU A 752 31.82 -29.10 -3.20
CA GLU A 752 33.15 -29.38 -3.82
C GLU A 752 34.07 -28.15 -3.69
N ASP A 753 33.54 -26.94 -3.87
CA ASP A 753 34.29 -25.69 -3.68
C ASP A 753 34.76 -25.53 -2.23
N VAL A 754 33.93 -25.86 -1.24
CA VAL A 754 34.29 -25.83 0.18
C VAL A 754 35.36 -26.87 0.53
N ASP A 755 35.23 -28.09 0.01
CA ASP A 755 36.22 -29.14 0.26
C ASP A 755 37.58 -28.86 -0.39
N ALA A 756 37.54 -28.34 -1.63
CA ALA A 756 38.74 -27.86 -2.31
C ALA A 756 39.40 -26.69 -1.54
N LEU A 757 38.62 -25.76 -1.04
CA LEU A 757 39.13 -24.63 -0.27
C LEU A 757 39.75 -25.06 1.06
N TYR A 758 39.09 -26.00 1.77
CA TYR A 758 39.61 -26.61 2.98
C TYR A 758 40.98 -27.26 2.73
N THR A 759 41.04 -28.08 1.70
CA THR A 759 42.29 -28.79 1.31
C THR A 759 43.39 -27.79 0.93
N LEU A 760 43.07 -26.80 0.11
CA LEU A 760 44.00 -25.78 -0.37
C LEU A 760 44.60 -24.98 0.79
N VAL A 761 43.77 -24.45 1.68
CA VAL A 761 44.23 -23.64 2.80
C VAL A 761 45.06 -24.47 3.80
N ASN A 762 44.64 -25.66 4.17
CA ASN A 762 45.31 -26.47 5.14
C ASN A 762 46.68 -27.04 4.65
N LYS A 763 46.84 -27.28 3.33
CA LYS A 763 48.08 -27.78 2.74
C LYS A 763 49.08 -26.67 2.39
N THR A 764 48.62 -25.45 2.10
CA THR A 764 49.46 -24.41 1.52
C THR A 764 49.68 -23.18 2.38
N VAL A 765 48.83 -22.94 3.41
CA VAL A 765 48.92 -21.77 4.30
C VAL A 765 49.24 -22.23 5.72
N VAL A 766 50.51 -22.23 6.08
CA VAL A 766 50.98 -22.69 7.38
C VAL A 766 51.02 -21.60 8.45
N ASP A 767 51.18 -20.34 8.04
CA ASP A 767 51.43 -19.24 8.97
C ASP A 767 50.14 -18.46 9.34
N ASN A 768 49.83 -18.42 10.63
CA ASN A 768 48.71 -17.71 11.17
C ASN A 768 48.78 -16.16 10.96
N CYS A 769 49.98 -15.61 10.74
CA CYS A 769 50.09 -14.16 10.53
C CYS A 769 49.34 -13.66 9.28
N HIS A 770 49.20 -14.50 8.24
CA HIS A 770 48.41 -14.15 7.05
C HIS A 770 46.91 -14.14 7.35
N PHE A 771 46.41 -15.01 8.22
CA PHE A 771 45.02 -14.96 8.68
C PHE A 771 44.73 -13.71 9.49
N GLU A 772 45.62 -13.31 10.42
CA GLU A 772 45.47 -12.13 11.21
C GLU A 772 45.40 -10.87 10.33
N LYS A 773 46.25 -10.76 9.32
CA LYS A 773 46.26 -9.63 8.38
C LYS A 773 44.99 -9.54 7.51
N THR A 774 44.37 -10.66 7.24
CA THR A 774 43.19 -10.74 6.34
C THR A 774 41.86 -10.93 7.06
N TYR A 775 41.91 -11.08 8.39
CA TYR A 775 40.72 -11.17 9.21
C TYR A 775 39.91 -9.88 9.22
N LEU A 776 38.62 -10.03 9.03
CA LEU A 776 37.62 -8.95 9.11
C LEU A 776 36.58 -9.30 10.16
N SER A 777 36.40 -8.45 11.16
CA SER A 777 35.40 -8.67 12.18
C SER A 777 33.99 -8.63 11.57
N LYS A 778 33.05 -9.35 12.17
CA LYS A 778 31.63 -9.38 11.74
C LYS A 778 31.02 -8.00 11.62
N LYS A 779 31.46 -7.03 12.43
CA LYS A 779 30.97 -5.64 12.39
C LYS A 779 31.35 -4.91 11.11
N ILE A 780 32.57 -5.13 10.60
CA ILE A 780 33.02 -4.51 9.31
C ILE A 780 32.20 -5.03 8.14
N ILE A 781 31.94 -6.34 8.11
CA ILE A 781 31.14 -6.93 7.01
C ILE A 781 29.68 -6.43 7.08
N LEU A 782 29.13 -6.31 8.28
CA LEU A 782 27.80 -5.73 8.48
C LEU A 782 27.75 -4.26 8.02
N GLU A 783 28.74 -3.45 8.36
CA GLU A 783 28.84 -2.05 7.88
C GLU A 783 28.91 -2.00 6.35
N LYS A 784 29.72 -2.86 5.73
CA LYS A 784 29.81 -3.00 4.26
C LYS A 784 28.43 -3.35 3.65
N TYR A 785 27.71 -4.25 4.27
CA TYR A 785 26.35 -4.63 3.85
C TYR A 785 25.38 -3.45 3.98
N LEU A 786 25.35 -2.75 5.11
CA LEU A 786 24.48 -1.58 5.34
C LEU A 786 24.80 -0.44 4.37
N SER A 787 26.08 -0.17 4.14
CA SER A 787 26.50 0.87 3.17
C SER A 787 26.09 0.54 1.74
N MET A 788 26.01 -0.74 1.41
CA MET A 788 25.47 -1.17 0.12
C MET A 788 23.97 -0.99 0.00
N LYS A 789 23.21 -1.22 1.08
CA LYS A 789 21.77 -0.93 1.10
C LYS A 789 21.52 0.57 0.90
N GLU A 790 22.29 1.42 1.58
CA GLU A 790 22.22 2.86 1.39
C GLU A 790 22.60 3.27 -0.05
N LEU A 791 23.61 2.62 -0.64
CA LEU A 791 23.94 2.83 -2.05
C LEU A 791 22.76 2.53 -2.99
N GLN A 792 22.11 1.39 -2.83
CA GLN A 792 20.97 0.99 -3.65
C GLN A 792 19.76 1.94 -3.48
N LYS A 793 19.52 2.40 -2.26
CA LYS A 793 18.44 3.32 -1.90
C LYS A 793 18.65 4.72 -2.46
N ASN A 794 19.86 5.28 -2.31
CA ASN A 794 20.13 6.68 -2.56
C ASN A 794 20.66 6.97 -3.96
N LEU A 795 21.40 6.06 -4.60
CA LEU A 795 22.00 6.26 -5.92
C LEU A 795 21.00 6.63 -7.03
N PRO A 796 19.78 6.05 -7.09
CA PRO A 796 18.80 6.45 -8.11
C PRO A 796 18.41 7.92 -8.03
N SER A 797 18.41 8.53 -6.84
CA SER A 797 18.10 9.95 -6.66
C SER A 797 19.20 10.86 -7.20
N LEU A 798 20.47 10.42 -7.14
CA LEU A 798 21.64 11.16 -7.57
C LEU A 798 21.89 11.03 -9.09
N LYS A 799 21.13 10.20 -9.79
CA LYS A 799 21.29 9.99 -11.22
C LYS A 799 21.15 11.31 -12.00
N LEU A 800 20.28 12.22 -11.54
CA LEU A 800 20.13 13.54 -12.15
C LEU A 800 21.45 14.34 -12.18
N LEU A 801 22.28 14.24 -11.14
CA LEU A 801 23.60 14.90 -11.08
C LEU A 801 24.62 14.23 -12.01
N VAL A 802 24.50 12.92 -12.20
CA VAL A 802 25.38 12.18 -13.13
C VAL A 802 25.00 12.45 -14.59
N ASP A 803 23.71 12.40 -14.92
CA ASP A 803 23.21 12.62 -16.27
C ASP A 803 23.51 14.06 -16.77
N ASN A 804 23.53 15.03 -15.87
CA ASN A 804 23.96 16.43 -16.16
C ASN A 804 25.48 16.66 -16.05
N LYS A 805 26.29 15.61 -15.91
CA LYS A 805 27.74 15.66 -15.79
C LYS A 805 28.29 16.55 -14.65
N ILE A 806 27.51 16.78 -13.62
CA ILE A 806 27.90 17.52 -12.41
C ILE A 806 28.79 16.64 -11.54
N LEU A 807 28.46 15.33 -11.43
CA LEU A 807 29.21 14.32 -10.67
C LEU A 807 29.60 13.15 -11.57
N SER A 808 30.78 12.56 -11.30
CA SER A 808 31.08 11.23 -11.82
C SER A 808 30.23 10.17 -11.13
N ILE A 809 29.99 9.03 -11.78
CA ILE A 809 29.26 7.90 -11.18
C ILE A 809 29.97 7.38 -9.91
N SER A 810 31.31 7.43 -9.86
CA SER A 810 32.08 7.04 -8.68
C SER A 810 31.80 7.99 -7.49
N MET A 811 31.75 9.29 -7.72
CA MET A 811 31.43 10.27 -6.70
C MET A 811 29.99 10.16 -6.22
N ALA A 812 29.03 9.94 -7.12
CA ALA A 812 27.63 9.69 -6.78
C ALA A 812 27.48 8.43 -5.91
N ARG A 813 28.29 7.39 -6.17
CA ARG A 813 28.32 6.17 -5.32
C ARG A 813 28.86 6.46 -3.92
N ILE A 814 29.88 7.32 -3.77
CA ILE A 814 30.41 7.71 -2.46
C ILE A 814 29.34 8.46 -1.67
N ILE A 815 28.69 9.45 -2.30
CA ILE A 815 27.59 10.20 -1.68
C ILE A 815 26.45 9.25 -1.26
N ALA A 816 26.03 8.36 -2.14
CA ALA A 816 24.95 7.42 -1.84
C ALA A 816 25.29 6.46 -0.71
N LYS A 817 26.54 5.93 -0.65
CA LYS A 817 27.03 5.05 0.43
C LYS A 817 27.08 5.76 1.78
N SER A 818 27.31 7.06 1.80
CA SER A 818 27.35 7.86 3.03
C SER A 818 25.94 8.20 3.58
N GLY A 819 24.87 7.57 3.03
CA GLY A 819 23.49 7.81 3.44
C GLY A 819 22.85 9.05 2.84
N LEU A 820 23.51 9.74 1.91
CA LEU A 820 23.03 10.99 1.31
C LEU A 820 22.29 10.74 -0.01
N SER A 821 21.10 11.32 -0.15
CA SER A 821 20.31 11.39 -1.37
C SER A 821 20.25 12.82 -1.92
N LEU A 822 19.76 13.02 -3.14
CA LEU A 822 19.57 14.36 -3.70
C LEU A 822 18.69 15.25 -2.79
N LYS A 823 17.72 14.68 -2.08
CA LYS A 823 16.87 15.43 -1.14
C LYS A 823 17.67 15.98 0.03
N HIS A 824 18.62 15.22 0.58
CA HIS A 824 19.51 15.68 1.64
C HIS A 824 20.43 16.79 1.17
N LEU A 825 20.95 16.71 -0.07
CA LEU A 825 21.76 17.77 -0.66
C LEU A 825 20.93 19.05 -0.86
N LYS A 826 19.71 18.94 -1.36
CA LYS A 826 18.80 20.08 -1.47
C LYS A 826 18.50 20.71 -0.12
N LEU A 827 18.25 19.91 0.90
CA LEU A 827 17.99 20.40 2.26
C LEU A 827 19.18 21.14 2.84
N ALA A 828 20.39 20.60 2.67
CA ALA A 828 21.63 21.25 3.12
C ALA A 828 21.86 22.59 2.39
N PHE A 829 21.62 22.61 1.07
CA PHE A 829 21.74 23.82 0.28
C PHE A 829 20.69 24.88 0.67
N THR A 830 19.44 24.48 0.90
CA THR A 830 18.37 25.38 1.35
C THR A 830 18.66 26.00 2.71
N ARG A 831 19.32 25.26 3.62
CA ARG A 831 19.68 25.74 4.96
C ARG A 831 20.82 26.75 4.96
N ASN A 832 21.90 26.45 4.25
CA ASN A 832 23.14 27.22 4.33
C ASN A 832 23.86 27.43 2.97
N GLY A 833 23.17 27.30 1.85
CA GLY A 833 23.77 27.47 0.51
C GLY A 833 24.96 26.54 0.27
N THR A 834 25.99 27.05 -0.38
CA THR A 834 27.24 26.32 -0.66
C THR A 834 27.95 25.87 0.61
N LYS A 835 27.83 26.63 1.72
CA LYS A 835 28.41 26.24 3.02
C LYS A 835 27.73 24.98 3.55
N GLY A 836 26.41 24.86 3.43
CA GLY A 836 25.67 23.66 3.84
C GLY A 836 26.15 22.41 3.10
N ILE A 837 26.38 22.47 1.79
CA ILE A 837 26.98 21.38 1.01
C ILE A 837 28.40 21.05 1.47
N ARG A 838 29.21 22.09 1.73
CA ARG A 838 30.56 21.90 2.26
C ARG A 838 30.54 21.17 3.59
N ASP A 839 29.72 21.63 4.54
CA ASP A 839 29.65 21.10 5.89
C ASP A 839 29.29 19.58 5.86
N ILE A 840 28.28 19.16 5.07
CA ILE A 840 27.91 17.74 4.99
C ILE A 840 28.93 16.88 4.22
N PHE A 841 29.67 17.46 3.25
CA PHE A 841 30.66 16.71 2.48
C PHE A 841 31.97 16.54 3.23
N THR A 842 32.34 17.52 4.06
CA THR A 842 33.55 17.49 4.87
C THR A 842 33.36 17.01 6.30
N GLU A 843 32.13 16.66 6.67
CA GLU A 843 31.80 16.11 8.00
C GLU A 843 32.73 14.93 8.33
N SER A 844 33.19 14.84 9.57
CA SER A 844 34.11 13.77 10.01
C SER A 844 33.38 12.43 10.04
N SER A 845 33.96 11.44 9.39
CA SER A 845 33.47 10.06 9.38
C SER A 845 34.64 9.13 9.78
N GLY A 846 34.83 8.93 11.06
CA GLY A 846 35.92 8.12 11.60
C GLY A 846 37.30 8.63 11.17
N SER A 847 38.02 7.92 10.30
CA SER A 847 39.36 8.27 9.84
C SER A 847 39.41 9.25 8.66
N GLY A 848 38.28 9.73 8.18
CA GLY A 848 38.23 10.55 6.96
C GLY A 848 37.08 11.55 6.91
N VAL A 849 36.82 12.06 5.72
CA VAL A 849 35.65 12.92 5.45
C VAL A 849 34.53 12.10 4.85
N ARG A 850 33.31 12.49 5.15
CA ARG A 850 32.09 11.82 4.71
C ARG A 850 32.00 11.61 3.19
N VAL A 851 32.36 12.64 2.40
CA VAL A 851 32.31 12.58 0.93
C VAL A 851 33.63 13.08 0.31
N THR A 852 33.93 14.37 0.42
CA THR A 852 35.12 14.97 -0.21
C THR A 852 35.42 16.38 0.32
N LYS A 853 36.71 16.76 0.33
CA LYS A 853 37.17 18.13 0.59
C LYS A 853 37.28 18.97 -0.71
N SER A 854 37.05 18.38 -1.89
CA SER A 854 37.21 19.04 -3.17
C SER A 854 36.25 20.20 -3.38
N GLN A 855 36.75 21.42 -3.31
CA GLN A 855 35.96 22.63 -3.51
C GLN A 855 35.32 22.67 -4.91
N LYS A 856 36.01 22.14 -5.93
CA LYS A 856 35.50 22.06 -7.31
C LYS A 856 34.19 21.24 -7.38
N ILE A 857 34.10 20.13 -6.63
CA ILE A 857 32.91 19.28 -6.59
C ILE A 857 31.80 19.97 -5.79
N ILE A 858 32.15 20.57 -4.64
CA ILE A 858 31.20 21.31 -3.79
C ILE A 858 30.53 22.43 -4.56
N ASN A 859 31.34 23.26 -5.30
CA ASN A 859 30.81 24.35 -6.10
C ASN A 859 29.88 23.87 -7.22
N LYS A 860 30.30 22.88 -8.01
CA LYS A 860 29.47 22.31 -9.08
C LYS A 860 28.13 21.80 -8.59
N VAL A 861 28.12 21.11 -7.44
CA VAL A 861 26.88 20.62 -6.85
C VAL A 861 25.99 21.77 -6.38
N SER A 862 26.59 22.80 -5.77
CA SER A 862 25.86 23.98 -5.27
C SER A 862 25.26 24.80 -6.41
N GLU A 863 26.01 25.08 -7.47
CA GLU A 863 25.54 25.77 -8.66
C GLU A 863 24.37 25.05 -9.32
N PHE A 864 24.46 23.72 -9.44
CA PHE A 864 23.39 22.94 -9.98
C PHE A 864 22.14 22.95 -9.09
N LEU A 865 22.31 22.90 -7.75
CA LEU A 865 21.17 22.95 -6.82
C LEU A 865 20.50 24.33 -6.81
N GLN A 866 21.20 25.40 -7.16
CA GLN A 866 20.65 26.74 -7.33
C GLN A 866 19.69 26.81 -8.53
N THR A 867 19.92 26.01 -9.58
CA THR A 867 19.09 25.96 -10.79
C THR A 867 17.87 25.03 -10.65
N LEU A 868 17.76 24.26 -9.56
CA LEU A 868 16.67 23.32 -9.27
C LEU A 868 15.67 23.89 -8.26
#